data_e3f12d09068ef11592fa40fce18ea175
#
_entry.id   e3f12d09068ef11592fa40fce18ea175
#
_cell.length_a   1.000
_cell.length_b   1.000
_cell.length_c   1.000
_cell.angle_alpha   90.00
_cell.angle_beta   90.00
_cell.angle_gamma   90.00
#
_symmetry.space_group_name_H-M   'P 1'
#
loop_
_entity.id
_entity.type
_entity.pdbx_description
1 polymer ?
#
loop_
_entity_poly.entity_id
_entity_poly.type
_entity_poly.pdbx_seq_one_letter_code
_entity_poly.pdbx_strand_id
1 'polypeptide(L)'
;MLEGLNDRQKEAVLYNEGPLLIIAGAGAGKTKTLTTKIAYLIEEGLAYPYNVLAITFTNKAAKEMKDRLYGIIGDLAQKVQVSTFHSFGLKLLRENYAKLGYEANFVIMDSDDSLTVVKKIVKDLGYDPKIYNPRAIRNKISSCKNEMMTPEIYERYAVSDYEKVMHKVYEKYEEKLKKNNSVDFDDLLLLPIKLFKENPSVLQRYQELYQYILIDEYQDTNEAQYILSKLISAKSRKITCVGDDSQSIYSFRGANYKNILNFEKDYKDAKTILLEENYRSTSTILDAANQVIKNNTQRKDKNLWTSRGKGEKIKYYRAYNERDEAQYVIRKVKELRNKDVEYKDIAVLYRTNAQSRVLEEEMLKENMPYRVIGSFYFYSRKEIKDLIAYLRLIHNSKDNVSLLRVINTPKRGIGLKTIENLTIKADEIGTSIYDAISSGKELEFKKTIEQLKSLSEELTLTELIDKVLDASGMRQELESEKTLEAEVRLENLEEFKSITKSFEEREGLVSLEDFLLEISLISDVEEYKDDPNRISLMTVHSVKGLEFNHVFVVGMEEGIFPHMNSLMETSELEEERRLCYVAITRAKDDLHLINARRRTLFGKEQINPVSRFIGEINKDLIETNVKEEELPKQEKKIDTEVMFREEDVDYQVGDYVYHETFGTG
;
A
#
# COMPACT_ATOMS: atom_id res chain seq x y z
N MET A 1 3.53 -27.87 25.01
CA MET A 1 3.92 -26.64 24.28
C MET A 1 4.54 -26.93 22.91
N LEU A 2 5.54 -27.80 22.79
CA LEU A 2 6.22 -28.10 21.51
C LEU A 2 5.46 -29.09 20.60
N GLU A 3 4.39 -29.69 21.09
CA GLU A 3 3.52 -30.55 20.29
C GLU A 3 2.83 -29.74 19.16
N GLY A 4 2.81 -30.33 17.96
CA GLY A 4 2.26 -29.66 16.76
C GLY A 4 3.19 -28.64 16.11
N LEU A 5 4.46 -28.56 16.51
CA LEU A 5 5.54 -27.89 15.77
C LEU A 5 6.32 -28.93 14.97
N ASN A 6 6.77 -28.56 13.76
CA ASN A 6 7.75 -29.37 13.03
C ASN A 6 9.16 -29.17 13.60
N ASP A 7 10.13 -29.96 13.13
CA ASP A 7 11.47 -29.98 13.71
C ASP A 7 12.20 -28.63 13.56
N ARG A 8 12.00 -27.91 12.44
CA ARG A 8 12.60 -26.59 12.22
C ARG A 8 11.98 -25.53 13.13
N GLN A 9 10.68 -25.59 13.34
CA GLN A 9 9.97 -24.70 14.27
C GLN A 9 10.44 -24.98 15.71
N LYS A 10 10.59 -26.28 16.10
CA LYS A 10 11.13 -26.65 17.41
C LYS A 10 12.56 -26.14 17.59
N GLU A 11 13.41 -26.31 16.57
CA GLU A 11 14.78 -25.79 16.58
C GLU A 11 14.80 -24.28 16.83
N ALA A 12 13.91 -23.52 16.14
CA ALA A 12 13.80 -22.07 16.31
C ALA A 12 13.30 -21.66 17.72
N VAL A 13 12.35 -22.41 18.28
CA VAL A 13 11.85 -22.16 19.63
C VAL A 13 12.92 -22.41 20.69
N LEU A 14 13.67 -23.50 20.56
CA LEU A 14 14.68 -23.93 21.55
C LEU A 14 15.97 -23.11 21.51
N TYR A 15 16.30 -22.48 20.38
CA TYR A 15 17.55 -21.73 20.26
C TYR A 15 17.53 -20.42 21.07
N ASN A 16 18.45 -20.27 22.05
CA ASN A 16 18.50 -19.13 22.99
C ASN A 16 19.91 -18.57 23.19
N GLU A 17 20.89 -19.02 22.41
CA GLU A 17 22.30 -18.71 22.63
C GLU A 17 22.78 -17.37 22.08
N GLY A 18 22.01 -16.80 21.10
CA GLY A 18 22.41 -15.56 20.45
C GLY A 18 21.36 -15.03 19.45
N PRO A 19 21.79 -14.18 18.51
CA PRO A 19 20.91 -13.66 17.47
C PRO A 19 20.36 -14.79 16.59
N LEU A 20 19.05 -14.73 16.34
CA LEU A 20 18.33 -15.70 15.52
C LEU A 20 17.58 -15.03 14.40
N LEU A 21 17.84 -15.43 13.17
CA LEU A 21 17.03 -15.07 12.01
C LEU A 21 16.19 -16.27 11.58
N ILE A 22 14.89 -16.10 11.56
CA ILE A 22 13.95 -17.09 11.05
C ILE A 22 13.42 -16.60 9.71
N ILE A 23 13.88 -17.21 8.64
CA ILE A 23 13.35 -16.97 7.29
C ILE A 23 12.16 -17.91 7.10
N ALA A 24 10.98 -17.38 7.16
CA ALA A 24 9.76 -18.17 7.19
C ALA A 24 8.87 -17.83 6.01
N GLY A 25 8.71 -18.75 5.09
CA GLY A 25 7.87 -18.57 3.93
C GLY A 25 6.39 -18.30 4.25
N ALA A 26 5.61 -17.97 3.24
CA ALA A 26 4.17 -17.80 3.39
C ALA A 26 3.56 -19.07 4.00
N GLY A 27 2.64 -18.92 4.96
CA GLY A 27 1.94 -20.07 5.57
C GLY A 27 2.81 -21.03 6.40
N ALA A 28 4.07 -20.69 6.71
CA ALA A 28 4.99 -21.55 7.45
C ALA A 28 4.87 -21.45 9.00
N GLY A 29 3.85 -20.76 9.50
CA GLY A 29 3.58 -20.64 10.93
C GLY A 29 4.49 -19.68 11.68
N LYS A 30 4.93 -18.58 11.03
CA LYS A 30 5.76 -17.51 11.61
C LYS A 30 5.31 -17.10 13.02
N THR A 31 4.10 -16.57 13.12
CA THR A 31 3.55 -16.06 14.37
C THR A 31 3.39 -17.16 15.42
N LYS A 32 3.02 -18.40 15.01
CA LYS A 32 2.93 -19.55 15.91
C LYS A 32 4.29 -19.88 16.51
N THR A 33 5.34 -19.93 15.71
CA THR A 33 6.70 -20.19 16.16
C THR A 33 7.17 -19.12 17.14
N LEU A 34 6.91 -17.83 16.81
CA LEU A 34 7.31 -16.69 17.63
C LEU A 34 6.59 -16.69 19.00
N THR A 35 5.27 -16.89 19.02
CA THR A 35 4.48 -16.95 20.26
C THR A 35 4.85 -18.16 21.11
N THR A 36 5.09 -19.31 20.49
CA THR A 36 5.56 -20.50 21.23
C THR A 36 6.96 -20.28 21.83
N LYS A 37 7.86 -19.58 21.11
CA LYS A 37 9.19 -19.23 21.65
C LYS A 37 9.07 -18.33 22.88
N ILE A 38 8.21 -17.29 22.85
CA ILE A 38 7.98 -16.43 24.00
C ILE A 38 7.46 -17.23 25.19
N ALA A 39 6.47 -18.09 24.96
CA ALA A 39 5.92 -18.95 26.00
C ALA A 39 6.96 -19.90 26.59
N TYR A 40 7.78 -20.53 25.71
CA TYR A 40 8.88 -21.41 26.12
C TYR A 40 9.90 -20.69 27.03
N LEU A 41 10.33 -19.48 26.63
CA LEU A 41 11.28 -18.69 27.44
C LEU A 41 10.76 -18.43 28.85
N ILE A 42 9.45 -18.21 29.01
CA ILE A 42 8.82 -17.89 30.28
C ILE A 42 8.61 -19.15 31.13
N GLU A 43 8.08 -20.23 30.54
CA GLU A 43 7.77 -21.47 31.27
C GLU A 43 9.04 -22.20 31.74
N GLU A 44 10.12 -22.19 30.94
CA GLU A 44 11.40 -22.77 31.32
C GLU A 44 12.23 -21.85 32.26
N GLY A 45 11.65 -20.71 32.67
CA GLY A 45 12.33 -19.78 33.58
C GLY A 45 13.55 -19.06 33.02
N LEU A 46 13.72 -19.09 31.66
CA LEU A 46 14.81 -18.42 30.95
C LEU A 46 14.66 -16.91 30.91
N ALA A 47 13.41 -16.43 31.01
CA ALA A 47 13.08 -15.01 31.05
C ALA A 47 11.85 -14.75 31.95
N TYR A 48 11.88 -13.65 32.68
CA TYR A 48 10.64 -13.13 33.25
C TYR A 48 9.78 -12.50 32.14
N PRO A 49 8.44 -12.54 32.25
CA PRO A 49 7.54 -11.99 31.21
C PRO A 49 7.85 -10.53 30.84
N TYR A 50 8.21 -9.69 31.82
CA TYR A 50 8.56 -8.28 31.62
C TYR A 50 9.96 -8.07 30.96
N ASN A 51 10.79 -9.12 30.88
CA ASN A 51 12.06 -9.07 30.17
C ASN A 51 11.95 -9.39 28.67
N VAL A 52 10.75 -9.70 28.20
CA VAL A 52 10.48 -10.03 26.81
C VAL A 52 9.80 -8.84 26.10
N LEU A 53 10.41 -8.39 25.01
CA LEU A 53 9.86 -7.38 24.10
C LEU A 53 9.53 -8.06 22.77
N ALA A 54 8.25 -8.09 22.40
CA ALA A 54 7.78 -8.59 21.13
C ALA A 54 7.19 -7.43 20.29
N ILE A 55 7.72 -7.26 19.09
CA ILE A 55 7.34 -6.18 18.19
C ILE A 55 6.69 -6.76 16.94
N THR A 56 5.56 -6.17 16.55
CA THR A 56 4.82 -6.49 15.33
C THR A 56 4.63 -5.25 14.46
N PHE A 57 4.18 -5.44 13.22
CA PHE A 57 4.00 -4.33 12.29
C PHE A 57 2.69 -3.54 12.52
N THR A 58 1.61 -4.21 12.95
CA THR A 58 0.29 -3.57 13.13
C THR A 58 -0.27 -3.80 14.54
N ASN A 59 -1.10 -2.87 15.02
CA ASN A 59 -1.79 -3.02 16.30
C ASN A 59 -2.71 -4.27 16.33
N LYS A 60 -3.30 -4.63 15.19
CA LYS A 60 -4.09 -5.87 15.06
C LYS A 60 -3.21 -7.10 15.31
N ALA A 61 -2.04 -7.18 14.66
CA ALA A 61 -1.11 -8.28 14.85
C ALA A 61 -0.57 -8.35 16.29
N ALA A 62 -0.32 -7.18 16.93
CA ALA A 62 0.08 -7.13 18.33
C ALA A 62 -1.01 -7.67 19.27
N LYS A 63 -2.27 -7.32 19.02
CA LYS A 63 -3.41 -7.86 19.76
C LYS A 63 -3.55 -9.37 19.57
N GLU A 64 -3.51 -9.83 18.33
CA GLU A 64 -3.59 -11.25 17.98
C GLU A 64 -2.47 -12.07 18.61
N MET A 65 -1.23 -11.54 18.62
CA MET A 65 -0.10 -12.15 19.31
C MET A 65 -0.33 -12.24 20.82
N LYS A 66 -0.86 -11.19 21.44
CA LYS A 66 -1.24 -11.18 22.86
C LYS A 66 -2.31 -12.22 23.20
N ASP A 67 -3.37 -12.29 22.39
CA ASP A 67 -4.47 -13.24 22.58
C ASP A 67 -3.96 -14.68 22.46
N ARG A 68 -3.08 -14.96 21.52
CA ARG A 68 -2.45 -16.27 21.37
C ARG A 68 -1.54 -16.62 22.56
N LEU A 69 -0.74 -15.66 23.04
CA LEU A 69 0.07 -15.85 24.23
C LEU A 69 -0.79 -16.11 25.46
N TYR A 70 -1.89 -15.37 25.61
CA TYR A 70 -2.85 -15.59 26.71
C TYR A 70 -3.41 -17.03 26.68
N GLY A 71 -3.69 -17.56 25.49
CA GLY A 71 -4.13 -18.95 25.33
C GLY A 71 -3.08 -20.00 25.74
N ILE A 72 -1.78 -19.65 25.80
CA ILE A 72 -0.71 -20.57 26.13
C ILE A 72 -0.26 -20.42 27.59
N ILE A 73 0.00 -19.19 28.07
CA ILE A 73 0.61 -18.89 29.37
C ILE A 73 -0.32 -18.11 30.32
N GLY A 74 -1.61 -17.96 29.98
CA GLY A 74 -2.60 -17.28 30.80
C GLY A 74 -2.22 -15.83 31.13
N ASP A 75 -2.47 -15.41 32.38
CA ASP A 75 -2.26 -14.03 32.83
C ASP A 75 -0.81 -13.53 32.73
N LEU A 76 0.17 -14.42 32.64
CA LEU A 76 1.57 -14.03 32.43
C LEU A 76 1.76 -13.27 31.12
N ALA A 77 0.93 -13.55 30.12
CA ALA A 77 0.95 -12.85 28.82
C ALA A 77 0.73 -11.34 28.93
N GLN A 78 -0.01 -10.88 29.95
CA GLN A 78 -0.26 -9.46 30.17
C GLN A 78 1.00 -8.67 30.57
N LYS A 79 1.98 -9.35 31.15
CA LYS A 79 3.26 -8.76 31.59
C LYS A 79 4.30 -8.73 30.46
N VAL A 80 4.09 -9.43 29.36
CA VAL A 80 4.95 -9.38 28.18
C VAL A 80 4.70 -8.07 27.43
N GLN A 81 5.76 -7.36 27.07
CA GLN A 81 5.64 -6.15 26.25
C GLN A 81 5.43 -6.54 24.78
N VAL A 82 4.17 -6.59 24.34
CA VAL A 82 3.81 -6.81 22.94
C VAL A 82 3.24 -5.52 22.37
N SER A 83 3.84 -4.97 21.30
CA SER A 83 3.43 -3.69 20.72
C SER A 83 3.93 -3.54 19.28
N THR A 84 3.52 -2.45 18.61
CA THR A 84 4.19 -2.00 17.37
C THR A 84 5.42 -1.18 17.71
N PHE A 85 6.31 -0.94 16.74
CA PHE A 85 7.47 -0.05 16.90
C PHE A 85 7.04 1.35 17.39
N HIS A 86 6.02 1.94 16.78
CA HIS A 86 5.53 3.27 17.17
C HIS A 86 4.93 3.30 18.57
N SER A 87 4.15 2.29 18.95
CA SER A 87 3.61 2.20 20.31
C SER A 87 4.71 2.01 21.35
N PHE A 88 5.75 1.26 21.00
CA PHE A 88 6.93 1.10 21.87
C PHE A 88 7.71 2.41 21.99
N GLY A 89 7.95 3.11 20.86
CA GLY A 89 8.60 4.41 20.85
C GLY A 89 7.84 5.45 21.67
N LEU A 90 6.51 5.50 21.54
CA LEU A 90 5.66 6.36 22.37
C LEU A 90 5.84 6.07 23.85
N LYS A 91 5.87 4.79 24.26
CA LYS A 91 6.14 4.42 25.66
C LYS A 91 7.49 4.96 26.13
N LEU A 92 8.56 4.79 25.34
CA LEU A 92 9.89 5.30 25.66
C LEU A 92 9.88 6.82 25.84
N LEU A 93 9.18 7.54 24.97
CA LEU A 93 9.05 8.99 25.04
C LEU A 93 8.27 9.43 26.28
N ARG A 94 7.15 8.79 26.59
CA ARG A 94 6.34 9.08 27.79
C ARG A 94 7.11 8.89 29.10
N GLU A 95 8.00 7.91 29.14
CA GLU A 95 8.84 7.64 30.32
C GLU A 95 10.06 8.57 30.44
N ASN A 96 10.49 9.22 29.33
CA ASN A 96 11.76 9.97 29.30
C ASN A 96 11.66 11.37 28.64
N TYR A 97 10.47 11.90 28.47
CA TYR A 97 10.20 13.17 27.74
C TYR A 97 11.10 14.33 28.20
N ALA A 98 11.34 14.47 29.51
CA ALA A 98 12.13 15.54 30.06
C ALA A 98 13.59 15.53 29.62
N LYS A 99 14.18 14.33 29.35
CA LYS A 99 15.55 14.20 28.85
C LYS A 99 15.70 14.68 27.42
N LEU A 100 14.62 14.71 26.66
CA LEU A 100 14.54 15.25 25.32
C LEU A 100 14.06 16.72 25.32
N GLY A 101 13.83 17.30 26.50
CA GLY A 101 13.35 18.68 26.66
C GLY A 101 11.92 18.88 26.17
N TYR A 102 11.05 17.87 26.34
CA TYR A 102 9.60 17.96 26.17
C TYR A 102 8.93 18.02 27.54
N GLU A 103 7.68 18.45 27.56
CA GLU A 103 6.82 18.38 28.73
C GLU A 103 5.99 17.08 28.73
N ALA A 104 5.49 16.66 29.87
CA ALA A 104 4.74 15.40 30.03
C ALA A 104 3.50 15.29 29.10
N ASN A 105 2.89 16.43 28.81
CA ASN A 105 1.67 16.58 28.03
C ASN A 105 1.92 16.84 26.54
N PHE A 106 3.07 16.42 26.01
CA PHE A 106 3.34 16.60 24.58
C PHE A 106 2.24 15.96 23.71
N VAL A 107 1.95 16.60 22.60
CA VAL A 107 0.91 16.20 21.63
C VAL A 107 1.53 15.43 20.47
N ILE A 108 0.87 14.36 20.03
CA ILE A 108 1.22 13.64 18.80
C ILE A 108 0.38 14.22 17.68
N MET A 109 1.02 14.84 16.71
CA MET A 109 0.38 15.40 15.53
C MET A 109 0.09 14.30 14.52
N ASP A 110 -1.13 14.29 13.99
CA ASP A 110 -1.47 13.46 12.85
C ASP A 110 -0.99 14.06 11.52
N SER A 111 -1.32 13.38 10.43
CA SER A 111 -0.93 13.81 9.08
C SER A 111 -1.51 15.16 8.65
N ASP A 112 -2.73 15.48 9.08
CA ASP A 112 -3.40 16.74 8.73
C ASP A 112 -2.89 17.89 9.57
N ASP A 113 -2.61 17.65 10.85
CA ASP A 113 -1.97 18.60 11.75
C ASP A 113 -0.58 18.98 11.22
N SER A 114 0.24 17.97 10.90
CA SER A 114 1.58 18.14 10.33
C SER A 114 1.53 18.94 9.02
N LEU A 115 0.60 18.62 8.13
CA LEU A 115 0.38 19.36 6.89
C LEU A 115 -0.02 20.81 7.14
N THR A 116 -0.82 21.08 8.17
CA THR A 116 -1.22 22.45 8.54
C THR A 116 -0.04 23.26 9.00
N VAL A 117 0.87 22.66 9.78
CA VAL A 117 2.13 23.30 10.21
C VAL A 117 3.01 23.61 8.99
N VAL A 118 3.22 22.66 8.09
CA VAL A 118 4.04 22.87 6.87
C VAL A 118 3.43 23.94 5.97
N LYS A 119 2.11 23.98 5.75
CA LYS A 119 1.43 25.05 5.00
C LYS A 119 1.70 26.43 5.58
N LYS A 120 1.65 26.55 6.90
CA LYS A 120 1.94 27.80 7.57
C LYS A 120 3.38 28.22 7.40
N ILE A 121 4.33 27.28 7.51
CA ILE A 121 5.77 27.56 7.33
C ILE A 121 6.07 28.03 5.91
N VAL A 122 5.57 27.33 4.89
CA VAL A 122 5.76 27.72 3.47
C VAL A 122 5.24 29.14 3.23
N LYS A 123 4.08 29.48 3.79
CA LYS A 123 3.51 30.84 3.69
C LYS A 123 4.34 31.88 4.46
N ASP A 124 4.74 31.57 5.70
CA ASP A 124 5.49 32.47 6.57
C ASP A 124 6.89 32.80 5.97
N LEU A 125 7.48 31.86 5.23
CA LEU A 125 8.72 32.03 4.49
C LEU A 125 8.55 32.76 3.13
N GLY A 126 7.33 33.10 2.74
CA GLY A 126 7.03 33.83 1.50
C GLY A 126 7.09 32.98 0.23
N TYR A 127 7.10 31.66 0.33
CA TYR A 127 7.12 30.77 -0.83
C TYR A 127 5.71 30.52 -1.41
N ASP A 128 5.62 30.40 -2.74
CA ASP A 128 4.37 30.09 -3.42
C ASP A 128 4.01 28.60 -3.21
N PRO A 129 2.85 28.29 -2.58
CA PRO A 129 2.41 26.90 -2.36
C PRO A 129 2.12 26.12 -3.65
N LYS A 130 1.96 26.78 -4.80
CA LYS A 130 1.78 26.13 -6.09
C LYS A 130 3.09 25.54 -6.62
N ILE A 131 4.20 26.20 -6.32
CA ILE A 131 5.56 25.75 -6.69
C ILE A 131 6.10 24.80 -5.60
N TYR A 132 5.97 25.23 -4.35
CA TYR A 132 6.44 24.49 -3.17
C TYR A 132 5.25 23.83 -2.46
N ASN A 133 4.73 22.76 -3.06
CA ASN A 133 3.54 22.09 -2.56
C ASN A 133 3.74 21.58 -1.12
N PRO A 134 2.95 22.08 -0.14
CA PRO A 134 3.15 21.72 1.26
C PRO A 134 2.96 20.23 1.55
N ARG A 135 2.11 19.54 0.78
CA ARG A 135 1.88 18.10 0.97
C ARG A 135 3.08 17.29 0.47
N ALA A 136 3.65 17.66 -0.68
CA ALA A 136 4.86 17.05 -1.20
C ALA A 136 6.07 17.28 -0.25
N ILE A 137 6.22 18.50 0.28
CA ILE A 137 7.27 18.82 1.27
C ILE A 137 7.07 18.00 2.55
N ARG A 138 5.86 17.94 3.09
CA ARG A 138 5.58 17.14 4.30
C ARG A 138 5.91 15.65 4.09
N ASN A 139 5.52 15.08 2.94
CA ASN A 139 5.84 13.69 2.62
C ASN A 139 7.35 13.47 2.48
N LYS A 140 8.07 14.41 1.88
CA LYS A 140 9.55 14.35 1.80
C LYS A 140 10.20 14.44 3.18
N ILE A 141 9.68 15.29 4.09
CA ILE A 141 10.12 15.33 5.49
C ILE A 141 9.93 13.97 6.17
N SER A 142 8.76 13.35 6.02
CA SER A 142 8.47 12.02 6.56
C SER A 142 9.44 10.96 6.00
N SER A 143 9.67 10.96 4.67
CA SER A 143 10.68 10.08 4.05
C SER A 143 12.07 10.29 4.64
N CYS A 144 12.52 11.54 4.77
CA CYS A 144 13.82 11.86 5.38
C CYS A 144 13.91 11.33 6.82
N LYS A 145 12.85 11.52 7.63
CA LYS A 145 12.80 10.99 8.99
C LYS A 145 12.92 9.47 9.01
N ASN A 146 12.18 8.76 8.16
CA ASN A 146 12.23 7.30 8.07
C ASN A 146 13.61 6.76 7.62
N GLU A 147 14.37 7.57 6.85
CA GLU A 147 15.74 7.29 6.41
C GLU A 147 16.81 7.84 7.37
N MET A 148 16.42 8.31 8.56
CA MET A 148 17.32 8.92 9.54
C MET A 148 18.05 10.18 9.04
N MET A 149 17.53 10.84 8.01
CA MET A 149 18.06 12.11 7.50
C MET A 149 17.50 13.28 8.30
N THR A 150 18.29 13.80 9.25
CA THR A 150 17.94 15.04 9.96
C THR A 150 18.08 16.27 9.01
N PRO A 151 17.53 17.45 9.37
CA PRO A 151 17.74 18.67 8.58
C PRO A 151 19.22 18.92 8.25
N GLU A 152 20.14 18.75 9.21
CA GLU A 152 21.58 18.98 9.06
C GLU A 152 22.23 17.96 8.09
N ILE A 153 21.71 16.73 8.05
CA ILE A 153 22.16 15.72 7.08
C ILE A 153 21.60 16.04 5.71
N TYR A 154 20.31 16.40 5.61
CA TYR A 154 19.66 16.71 4.35
C TYR A 154 20.26 17.95 3.65
N GLU A 155 20.74 18.94 4.41
CA GLU A 155 21.43 20.13 3.89
C GLU A 155 22.54 19.76 2.91
N ARG A 156 23.31 18.70 3.19
CA ARG A 156 24.45 18.26 2.35
C ARG A 156 24.01 17.72 0.99
N TYR A 157 22.76 17.34 0.85
CA TYR A 157 22.18 16.79 -0.39
C TYR A 157 21.29 17.82 -1.12
N ALA A 158 21.01 18.97 -0.50
CA ALA A 158 20.15 20.01 -1.05
C ALA A 158 20.90 20.85 -2.11
N VAL A 159 20.93 20.37 -3.37
CA VAL A 159 21.64 20.99 -4.48
C VAL A 159 20.75 22.00 -5.23
N SER A 160 19.53 21.58 -5.59
CA SER A 160 18.57 22.42 -6.32
C SER A 160 17.92 23.47 -5.43
N ASP A 161 17.38 24.53 -6.04
CA ASP A 161 16.66 25.57 -5.30
C ASP A 161 15.43 25.03 -4.58
N TYR A 162 14.76 24.03 -5.18
CA TYR A 162 13.64 23.34 -4.54
C TYR A 162 14.10 22.63 -3.26
N GLU A 163 15.20 21.89 -3.31
CA GLU A 163 15.75 21.16 -2.16
C GLU A 163 16.23 22.09 -1.05
N LYS A 164 16.81 23.23 -1.42
CA LYS A 164 17.22 24.26 -0.43
C LYS A 164 16.02 24.87 0.30
N VAL A 165 14.90 25.09 -0.42
CA VAL A 165 13.67 25.56 0.21
C VAL A 165 13.07 24.46 1.09
N MET A 166 13.05 23.23 0.60
CA MET A 166 12.60 22.07 1.37
C MET A 166 13.42 21.92 2.67
N HIS A 167 14.75 22.05 2.62
CA HIS A 167 15.60 22.04 3.80
C HIS A 167 15.18 23.12 4.83
N LYS A 168 15.03 24.38 4.38
CA LYS A 168 14.57 25.47 5.26
C LYS A 168 13.21 25.20 5.89
N VAL A 169 12.29 24.60 5.12
CA VAL A 169 10.97 24.25 5.65
C VAL A 169 11.10 23.11 6.67
N TYR A 170 11.96 22.12 6.41
CA TYR A 170 12.19 21.00 7.32
C TYR A 170 12.80 21.49 8.65
N GLU A 171 13.84 22.32 8.61
CA GLU A 171 14.44 22.94 9.80
C GLU A 171 13.38 23.70 10.64
N LYS A 172 12.59 24.56 9.98
CA LYS A 172 11.51 25.31 10.65
C LYS A 172 10.39 24.43 11.15
N TYR A 173 10.15 23.31 10.52
CA TYR A 173 9.17 22.32 10.97
C TYR A 173 9.59 21.68 12.29
N GLU A 174 10.84 21.20 12.40
CA GLU A 174 11.40 20.65 13.63
C GLU A 174 11.42 21.68 14.79
N GLU A 175 11.87 22.93 14.53
CA GLU A 175 11.82 24.01 15.50
C GLU A 175 10.39 24.24 16.03
N LYS A 176 9.41 24.20 15.12
CA LYS A 176 8.01 24.49 15.46
C LYS A 176 7.36 23.36 16.23
N LEU A 177 7.64 22.10 15.87
CA LEU A 177 7.23 20.94 16.65
C LEU A 177 7.75 21.05 18.09
N LYS A 178 9.04 21.30 18.22
CA LYS A 178 9.70 21.43 19.53
C LYS A 178 9.11 22.57 20.37
N LYS A 179 8.93 23.75 19.76
CA LYS A 179 8.36 24.93 20.42
C LYS A 179 6.92 24.69 20.88
N ASN A 180 6.15 23.92 20.13
CA ASN A 180 4.75 23.61 20.46
C ASN A 180 4.59 22.42 21.40
N ASN A 181 5.68 21.88 21.94
CA ASN A 181 5.67 20.65 22.73
C ASN A 181 4.91 19.51 22.00
N SER A 182 5.23 19.34 20.73
CA SER A 182 4.56 18.38 19.83
C SER A 182 5.58 17.49 19.16
N VAL A 183 5.15 16.30 18.78
CA VAL A 183 5.89 15.33 17.98
C VAL A 183 5.00 14.86 16.84
N ASP A 184 5.55 14.50 15.71
CA ASP A 184 4.79 13.81 14.67
C ASP A 184 4.89 12.29 14.80
N PHE A 185 4.28 11.57 13.87
CA PHE A 185 4.25 10.10 13.92
C PHE A 185 5.65 9.49 13.71
N ASP A 186 6.47 10.11 12.86
CA ASP A 186 7.84 9.64 12.59
C ASP A 186 8.77 9.88 13.78
N ASP A 187 8.53 10.94 14.56
CA ASP A 187 9.26 11.23 15.80
C ASP A 187 9.12 10.16 16.87
N LEU A 188 8.04 9.36 16.82
CA LEU A 188 7.87 8.22 17.71
C LEU A 188 8.98 7.17 17.55
N LEU A 189 9.70 7.18 16.43
CA LEU A 189 10.86 6.34 16.17
C LEU A 189 12.19 7.09 16.32
N LEU A 190 12.27 8.31 15.80
CA LEU A 190 13.51 9.09 15.79
C LEU A 190 13.94 9.56 17.17
N LEU A 191 13.01 10.10 17.94
CA LEU A 191 13.32 10.63 19.27
C LEU A 191 13.78 9.55 20.27
N PRO A 192 13.24 8.31 20.29
CA PRO A 192 13.82 7.21 21.06
C PRO A 192 15.26 6.89 20.65
N ILE A 193 15.59 6.91 19.36
CA ILE A 193 16.97 6.69 18.88
C ILE A 193 17.88 7.82 19.38
N LYS A 194 17.43 9.07 19.25
CA LYS A 194 18.15 10.25 19.77
C LYS A 194 18.34 10.15 21.28
N LEU A 195 17.28 9.81 22.02
CA LEU A 195 17.33 9.58 23.46
C LEU A 195 18.43 8.61 23.85
N PHE A 196 18.49 7.46 23.18
CA PHE A 196 19.47 6.41 23.48
C PHE A 196 20.89 6.80 23.11
N LYS A 197 21.11 7.55 22.03
CA LYS A 197 22.41 8.07 21.63
C LYS A 197 22.92 9.14 22.59
N GLU A 198 22.06 10.03 23.05
CA GLU A 198 22.43 11.16 23.93
C GLU A 198 22.44 10.77 25.41
N ASN A 199 21.77 9.69 25.81
CA ASN A 199 21.64 9.25 27.20
C ASN A 199 21.97 7.76 27.35
N PRO A 200 23.25 7.35 27.37
CA PRO A 200 23.66 5.96 27.48
C PRO A 200 23.11 5.22 28.71
N SER A 201 22.90 5.90 29.81
CA SER A 201 22.31 5.32 31.03
C SER A 201 20.85 4.90 30.83
N VAL A 202 20.09 5.65 29.99
CA VAL A 202 18.73 5.28 29.64
C VAL A 202 18.74 4.05 28.74
N LEU A 203 19.60 4.02 27.73
CA LEU A 203 19.78 2.86 26.86
C LEU A 203 20.13 1.61 27.70
N GLN A 204 21.11 1.71 28.60
CA GLN A 204 21.51 0.60 29.45
C GLN A 204 20.33 0.06 30.29
N ARG A 205 19.51 0.94 30.88
CA ARG A 205 18.30 0.53 31.63
C ARG A 205 17.35 -0.32 30.78
N TYR A 206 17.09 0.07 29.53
CA TYR A 206 16.19 -0.70 28.66
C TYR A 206 16.83 -1.96 28.10
N GLN A 207 18.15 -1.98 27.89
CA GLN A 207 18.89 -3.19 27.54
C GLN A 207 18.93 -4.22 28.68
N GLU A 208 18.90 -3.77 29.93
CA GLU A 208 18.80 -4.64 31.11
C GLU A 208 17.37 -5.14 31.33
N LEU A 209 16.38 -4.28 31.05
CA LEU A 209 14.98 -4.65 31.16
C LEU A 209 14.59 -5.65 30.07
N TYR A 210 14.86 -5.35 28.79
CA TYR A 210 14.46 -6.19 27.66
C TYR A 210 15.62 -7.08 27.23
N GLN A 211 15.69 -8.27 27.83
CA GLN A 211 16.74 -9.23 27.57
C GLN A 211 16.48 -10.08 26.31
N TYR A 212 15.20 -10.30 25.98
CA TYR A 212 14.77 -11.03 24.79
C TYR A 212 13.93 -10.13 23.91
N ILE A 213 14.37 -9.94 22.68
CA ILE A 213 13.71 -9.08 21.70
C ILE A 213 13.28 -9.95 20.53
N LEU A 214 11.98 -9.93 20.21
CA LEU A 214 11.41 -10.71 19.13
C LEU A 214 10.69 -9.76 18.17
N ILE A 215 10.99 -9.85 16.88
CA ILE A 215 10.43 -8.95 15.86
C ILE A 215 9.79 -9.77 14.75
N ASP A 216 8.50 -9.57 14.54
CA ASP A 216 7.75 -10.17 13.43
C ASP A 216 7.79 -9.26 12.19
N GLU A 217 7.61 -9.83 11.00
CA GLU A 217 7.62 -9.13 9.69
C GLU A 217 8.85 -8.23 9.50
N TYR A 218 10.04 -8.72 9.88
CA TYR A 218 11.29 -7.94 9.91
C TYR A 218 11.68 -7.36 8.54
N GLN A 219 11.25 -7.97 7.42
CA GLN A 219 11.47 -7.47 6.06
C GLN A 219 10.75 -6.17 5.75
N ASP A 220 9.75 -5.78 6.55
CA ASP A 220 8.99 -4.53 6.36
C ASP A 220 9.53 -3.36 7.20
N THR A 221 10.63 -3.58 7.93
CA THR A 221 11.24 -2.54 8.77
C THR A 221 11.91 -1.45 7.93
N ASN A 222 11.75 -0.18 8.36
CA ASN A 222 12.50 0.95 7.84
C ASN A 222 13.83 1.13 8.60
N GLU A 223 14.66 2.09 8.19
CA GLU A 223 15.99 2.33 8.77
C GLU A 223 15.91 2.70 10.25
N ALA A 224 14.96 3.55 10.65
CA ALA A 224 14.80 3.95 12.05
C ALA A 224 14.43 2.75 12.96
N GLN A 225 13.51 1.88 12.51
CA GLN A 225 13.11 0.67 13.22
C GLN A 225 14.27 -0.32 13.35
N TYR A 226 15.05 -0.47 12.28
CA TYR A 226 16.24 -1.30 12.28
C TYR A 226 17.28 -0.79 13.28
N ILE A 227 17.60 0.51 13.30
CA ILE A 227 18.55 1.09 14.24
C ILE A 227 18.06 0.96 15.69
N LEU A 228 16.78 1.22 15.95
CA LEU A 228 16.18 1.06 17.28
C LEU A 228 16.33 -0.37 17.80
N SER A 229 16.07 -1.36 16.93
CA SER A 229 16.23 -2.78 17.23
C SER A 229 17.67 -3.14 17.61
N LYS A 230 18.64 -2.64 16.85
CA LYS A 230 20.08 -2.85 17.11
C LYS A 230 20.53 -2.24 18.43
N LEU A 231 20.07 -1.01 18.73
CA LEU A 231 20.44 -0.34 19.97
C LEU A 231 19.95 -1.11 21.20
N ILE A 232 18.71 -1.55 21.20
CA ILE A 232 18.13 -2.25 22.38
C ILE A 232 18.74 -3.62 22.53
N SER A 233 18.99 -4.36 21.46
CA SER A 233 19.53 -5.72 21.50
C SER A 233 21.04 -5.81 21.72
N ALA A 234 21.78 -4.70 21.65
CA ALA A 234 23.23 -4.69 21.61
C ALA A 234 23.89 -5.35 22.84
N LYS A 235 23.30 -5.26 24.03
CA LYS A 235 23.84 -5.85 25.28
C LYS A 235 23.54 -7.33 25.38
N SER A 236 22.28 -7.72 25.26
CA SER A 236 21.84 -9.11 25.43
C SER A 236 22.18 -9.99 24.24
N ARG A 237 22.20 -9.42 23.03
CA ARG A 237 22.32 -10.11 21.73
C ARG A 237 21.27 -11.21 21.51
N LYS A 238 20.25 -11.29 22.38
CA LYS A 238 19.15 -12.26 22.27
C LYS A 238 17.99 -11.67 21.46
N ILE A 239 18.29 -11.38 20.20
CA ILE A 239 17.32 -10.90 19.23
C ILE A 239 16.87 -12.03 18.32
N THR A 240 15.57 -12.19 18.15
CA THR A 240 14.95 -13.12 17.19
C THR A 240 14.14 -12.31 16.20
N CYS A 241 14.57 -12.30 14.94
CA CYS A 241 13.84 -11.67 13.85
C CYS A 241 13.19 -12.74 12.98
N VAL A 242 11.91 -12.56 12.69
CA VAL A 242 11.14 -13.45 11.81
C VAL A 242 10.65 -12.65 10.62
N GLY A 243 10.83 -13.20 9.42
CA GLY A 243 10.39 -12.52 8.22
C GLY A 243 10.46 -13.37 6.97
N ASP A 244 10.00 -12.78 5.88
CA ASP A 244 10.07 -13.34 4.53
C ASP A 244 10.46 -12.23 3.56
N ASP A 245 11.70 -12.23 3.09
CA ASP A 245 12.21 -11.28 2.10
C ASP A 245 11.34 -11.25 0.82
N SER A 246 10.73 -12.39 0.46
CA SER A 246 9.82 -12.53 -0.68
C SER A 246 8.43 -11.92 -0.44
N GLN A 247 8.13 -11.47 0.78
CA GLN A 247 6.91 -10.75 1.14
C GLN A 247 7.16 -9.27 1.48
N SER A 248 8.33 -8.72 1.19
CA SER A 248 8.61 -7.29 1.32
C SER A 248 7.97 -6.52 0.17
N ILE A 249 6.85 -5.85 0.45
CA ILE A 249 5.99 -5.17 -0.53
C ILE A 249 5.59 -3.76 -0.07
N TYR A 250 6.33 -3.15 0.85
CA TYR A 250 6.04 -1.83 1.41
C TYR A 250 7.22 -0.84 1.25
N SER A 251 8.04 -0.98 0.17
CA SER A 251 9.12 -0.04 -0.10
C SER A 251 8.61 1.39 -0.26
N PHE A 252 7.43 1.58 -0.85
CA PHE A 252 6.75 2.86 -0.97
C PHE A 252 6.38 3.52 0.37
N ARG A 253 6.43 2.75 1.48
CA ARG A 253 6.28 3.23 2.87
C ARG A 253 7.62 3.29 3.62
N GLY A 254 8.75 3.23 2.90
CA GLY A 254 10.08 3.28 3.47
C GLY A 254 10.61 1.95 4.02
N ALA A 255 9.91 0.82 3.78
CA ALA A 255 10.44 -0.49 4.14
C ALA A 255 11.74 -0.79 3.36
N ASN A 256 12.73 -1.33 4.07
CA ASN A 256 14.02 -1.67 3.48
C ASN A 256 14.28 -3.18 3.62
N TYR A 257 13.95 -3.93 2.58
CA TYR A 257 14.15 -5.40 2.57
C TYR A 257 15.62 -5.82 2.77
N LYS A 258 16.58 -4.90 2.56
CA LYS A 258 18.00 -5.18 2.83
C LYS A 258 18.28 -5.41 4.32
N ASN A 259 17.41 -4.93 5.22
CA ASN A 259 17.56 -5.15 6.66
C ASN A 259 17.56 -6.64 7.00
N ILE A 260 16.64 -7.42 6.43
CA ILE A 260 16.62 -8.87 6.67
C ILE A 260 17.77 -9.60 5.96
N LEU A 261 18.18 -9.13 4.77
CA LEU A 261 19.29 -9.71 4.04
C LEU A 261 20.65 -9.47 4.73
N ASN A 262 20.80 -8.29 5.37
CA ASN A 262 22.02 -7.89 6.03
C ASN A 262 22.14 -8.39 7.48
N PHE A 263 21.13 -9.06 8.05
CA PHE A 263 21.11 -9.49 9.44
C PHE A 263 22.36 -10.29 9.82
N GLU A 264 22.80 -11.25 8.98
CA GLU A 264 23.99 -12.06 9.21
C GLU A 264 25.30 -11.26 9.10
N LYS A 265 25.30 -10.13 8.39
CA LYS A 265 26.46 -9.21 8.35
C LYS A 265 26.56 -8.42 9.64
N ASP A 266 25.42 -8.04 10.22
CA ASP A 266 25.34 -7.31 11.49
C ASP A 266 25.65 -8.20 12.69
N TYR A 267 25.21 -9.45 12.63
CA TYR A 267 25.39 -10.45 13.68
C TYR A 267 26.12 -11.66 13.09
N LYS A 268 27.45 -11.60 13.10
CA LYS A 268 28.31 -12.64 12.48
C LYS A 268 28.15 -14.05 13.09
N ASP A 269 27.67 -14.12 14.32
CA ASP A 269 27.35 -15.33 15.07
C ASP A 269 25.83 -15.67 15.02
N ALA A 270 25.07 -15.01 14.16
CA ALA A 270 23.66 -15.29 14.04
C ALA A 270 23.40 -16.70 13.49
N LYS A 271 22.41 -17.37 14.10
CA LYS A 271 21.85 -18.59 13.55
C LYS A 271 20.71 -18.23 12.61
N THR A 272 20.70 -18.82 11.41
CA THR A 272 19.59 -18.68 10.45
C THR A 272 18.87 -20.01 10.35
N ILE A 273 17.54 -19.99 10.51
CA ILE A 273 16.66 -21.16 10.38
C ILE A 273 15.63 -20.88 9.31
N LEU A 274 15.48 -21.81 8.36
CA LEU A 274 14.49 -21.74 7.29
C LEU A 274 13.24 -22.52 7.68
N LEU A 275 12.06 -21.87 7.62
CA LEU A 275 10.76 -22.52 7.75
C LEU A 275 10.13 -22.59 6.36
N GLU A 276 10.27 -23.74 5.71
CA GLU A 276 9.85 -23.97 4.33
C GLU A 276 8.55 -24.77 4.20
N GLU A 277 8.17 -25.49 5.28
CA GLU A 277 6.91 -26.23 5.29
C GLU A 277 5.71 -25.30 5.40
N ASN A 278 4.88 -25.31 4.37
CA ASN A 278 3.67 -24.51 4.28
C ASN A 278 2.44 -25.35 4.69
N TYR A 279 1.64 -24.82 5.59
CA TYR A 279 0.42 -25.46 6.08
C TYR A 279 -0.86 -24.88 5.47
N ARG A 280 -0.72 -23.91 4.58
CA ARG A 280 -1.84 -23.17 3.99
C ARG A 280 -2.27 -23.73 2.65
N SER A 281 -1.36 -23.84 1.71
CA SER A 281 -1.63 -24.03 0.28
C SER A 281 -1.31 -25.44 -0.19
N THR A 282 -1.91 -25.86 -1.31
CA THR A 282 -1.54 -27.11 -2.02
C THR A 282 -0.18 -26.96 -2.71
N SER A 283 0.46 -28.09 -3.08
CA SER A 283 1.80 -28.04 -3.69
C SER A 283 1.79 -27.39 -5.07
N THR A 284 0.75 -27.53 -5.88
CA THR A 284 0.63 -26.85 -7.19
C THR A 284 0.72 -25.32 -7.05
N ILE A 285 0.06 -24.75 -6.03
CA ILE A 285 0.11 -23.30 -5.75
C ILE A 285 1.52 -22.88 -5.30
N LEU A 286 2.14 -23.68 -4.43
CA LEU A 286 3.49 -23.39 -3.93
C LEU A 286 4.56 -23.50 -5.02
N ASP A 287 4.45 -24.52 -5.87
CA ASP A 287 5.38 -24.71 -6.99
C ASP A 287 5.33 -23.51 -7.95
N ALA A 288 4.14 -22.98 -8.23
CA ALA A 288 4.00 -21.75 -9.02
C ALA A 288 4.60 -20.54 -8.29
N ALA A 289 4.33 -20.38 -7.01
CA ALA A 289 4.90 -19.28 -6.22
C ALA A 289 6.42 -19.34 -6.18
N ASN A 290 7.02 -20.53 -5.98
CA ASN A 290 8.46 -20.75 -6.01
C ASN A 290 9.05 -20.40 -7.37
N GLN A 291 8.40 -20.78 -8.47
CA GLN A 291 8.86 -20.50 -9.83
C GLN A 291 8.86 -19.00 -10.13
N VAL A 292 7.79 -18.29 -9.76
CA VAL A 292 7.70 -16.84 -9.94
C VAL A 292 8.81 -16.14 -9.15
N ILE A 293 8.91 -16.40 -7.85
CA ILE A 293 9.84 -15.65 -6.98
C ILE A 293 11.31 -15.98 -7.23
N LYS A 294 11.61 -17.13 -7.84
CA LYS A 294 12.96 -17.54 -8.20
C LYS A 294 13.64 -16.57 -9.18
N ASN A 295 12.86 -15.79 -9.93
CA ASN A 295 13.38 -14.82 -10.88
C ASN A 295 13.91 -13.53 -10.23
N ASN A 296 13.65 -13.32 -8.94
CA ASN A 296 14.29 -12.24 -8.18
C ASN A 296 15.73 -12.62 -7.84
N THR A 297 16.64 -11.65 -7.98
CA THR A 297 18.07 -11.84 -7.77
C THR A 297 18.49 -11.63 -6.32
N GLN A 298 17.89 -10.65 -5.64
CA GLN A 298 18.20 -10.30 -4.26
C GLN A 298 17.19 -10.95 -3.30
N ARG A 299 17.48 -12.21 -2.93
CA ARG A 299 16.63 -12.99 -2.02
C ARG A 299 17.46 -14.03 -1.25
N LYS A 300 16.90 -14.52 -0.14
CA LYS A 300 17.37 -15.75 0.53
C LYS A 300 16.78 -16.96 -0.17
N ASP A 301 17.62 -17.93 -0.52
CA ASP A 301 17.13 -19.17 -1.13
C ASP A 301 16.29 -19.96 -0.14
N LYS A 302 15.05 -20.21 -0.54
CA LYS A 302 14.11 -21.08 0.14
C LYS A 302 13.15 -21.69 -0.88
N ASN A 303 12.66 -22.87 -0.57
CA ASN A 303 11.72 -23.58 -1.42
C ASN A 303 10.53 -24.08 -0.59
N LEU A 304 9.37 -23.46 -0.81
CA LEU A 304 8.17 -23.86 -0.09
C LEU A 304 7.69 -25.24 -0.51
N TRP A 305 7.35 -26.06 0.45
CA TRP A 305 6.75 -27.36 0.24
C TRP A 305 5.62 -27.61 1.23
N THR A 306 4.75 -28.57 0.96
CA THR A 306 3.60 -28.88 1.82
C THR A 306 3.29 -30.36 1.85
N SER A 307 2.73 -30.82 2.96
CA SER A 307 2.15 -32.16 3.11
C SER A 307 0.67 -32.23 2.68
N ARG A 308 0.05 -31.09 2.28
CA ARG A 308 -1.39 -31.02 1.88
C ARG A 308 -1.73 -31.71 0.55
N GLY A 309 -0.72 -32.18 -0.19
CA GLY A 309 -0.92 -32.82 -1.49
C GLY A 309 -0.92 -31.84 -2.66
N LYS A 310 -1.16 -32.38 -3.86
CA LYS A 310 -0.99 -31.64 -5.11
C LYS A 310 -2.06 -30.56 -5.33
N GLY A 311 -3.32 -30.86 -5.05
CA GLY A 311 -4.42 -29.95 -5.33
C GLY A 311 -4.76 -29.83 -6.82
N GLU A 312 -5.63 -28.88 -7.15
CA GLU A 312 -6.04 -28.56 -8.51
C GLU A 312 -4.96 -27.78 -9.26
N LYS A 313 -5.02 -27.83 -10.61
CA LYS A 313 -4.19 -26.95 -11.45
C LYS A 313 -4.64 -25.50 -11.32
N ILE A 314 -3.70 -24.57 -11.47
CA ILE A 314 -3.97 -23.13 -11.53
C ILE A 314 -4.77 -22.85 -12.79
N LYS A 315 -5.88 -22.17 -12.65
CA LYS A 315 -6.76 -21.83 -13.77
C LYS A 315 -6.35 -20.48 -14.35
N TYR A 316 -5.78 -20.51 -15.55
CA TYR A 316 -5.49 -19.30 -16.29
C TYR A 316 -6.58 -19.07 -17.33
N TYR A 317 -7.24 -17.91 -17.22
CA TYR A 317 -8.29 -17.50 -18.15
C TYR A 317 -7.91 -16.21 -18.86
N ARG A 318 -7.90 -16.26 -20.19
CA ARG A 318 -7.72 -15.09 -21.03
C ARG A 318 -9.07 -14.59 -21.51
N ALA A 319 -9.55 -13.53 -20.89
CA ALA A 319 -10.80 -12.88 -21.20
C ALA A 319 -10.70 -12.05 -22.51
N TYR A 320 -11.84 -11.81 -23.11
CA TYR A 320 -11.92 -10.92 -24.27
C TYR A 320 -11.69 -9.46 -23.87
N ASN A 321 -12.36 -9.01 -22.80
CA ASN A 321 -12.21 -7.69 -22.19
C ASN A 321 -12.41 -7.76 -20.68
N GLU A 322 -12.35 -6.60 -19.98
CA GLU A 322 -12.51 -6.50 -18.52
C GLU A 322 -13.89 -6.93 -18.02
N ARG A 323 -14.92 -6.80 -18.85
CA ARG A 323 -16.26 -7.28 -18.49
C ARG A 323 -16.36 -8.80 -18.56
N ASP A 324 -15.79 -9.44 -19.60
CA ASP A 324 -15.70 -10.91 -19.67
C ASP A 324 -14.83 -11.47 -18.54
N GLU A 325 -13.77 -10.74 -18.13
CA GLU A 325 -12.96 -11.08 -16.95
C GLU A 325 -13.83 -11.12 -15.68
N ALA A 326 -14.62 -10.08 -15.42
CA ALA A 326 -15.53 -10.02 -14.28
C ALA A 326 -16.63 -11.11 -14.38
N GLN A 327 -17.20 -11.34 -15.55
CA GLN A 327 -18.19 -12.40 -15.77
C GLN A 327 -17.61 -13.80 -15.57
N TYR A 328 -16.34 -14.02 -15.90
CA TYR A 328 -15.67 -15.27 -15.58
C TYR A 328 -15.62 -15.50 -14.07
N VAL A 329 -15.22 -14.47 -13.30
CA VAL A 329 -15.23 -14.53 -11.82
C VAL A 329 -16.64 -14.90 -11.32
N ILE A 330 -17.66 -14.21 -11.80
CA ILE A 330 -19.06 -14.47 -11.42
C ILE A 330 -19.47 -15.91 -11.71
N ARG A 331 -19.17 -16.43 -12.91
CA ARG A 331 -19.49 -17.81 -13.29
C ARG A 331 -18.81 -18.80 -12.33
N LYS A 332 -17.54 -18.59 -12.01
CA LYS A 332 -16.77 -19.46 -11.11
C LYS A 332 -17.28 -19.38 -9.67
N VAL A 333 -17.64 -18.21 -9.20
CA VAL A 333 -18.28 -18.03 -7.89
C VAL A 333 -19.61 -18.80 -7.82
N LYS A 334 -20.46 -18.75 -8.86
CA LYS A 334 -21.70 -19.54 -8.93
C LYS A 334 -21.42 -21.05 -8.88
N GLU A 335 -20.39 -21.52 -9.63
CA GLU A 335 -19.96 -22.92 -9.59
C GLU A 335 -19.49 -23.35 -8.18
N LEU A 336 -18.75 -22.47 -7.47
CA LEU A 336 -18.30 -22.71 -6.10
C LEU A 336 -19.47 -22.73 -5.11
N ARG A 337 -20.45 -21.82 -5.26
CA ARG A 337 -21.68 -21.83 -4.45
C ARG A 337 -22.49 -23.10 -4.62
N ASN A 338 -22.56 -23.66 -5.82
CA ASN A 338 -23.20 -24.95 -6.07
C ASN A 338 -22.49 -26.14 -5.38
N LYS A 339 -21.26 -25.92 -4.89
CA LYS A 339 -20.47 -26.85 -4.07
C LYS A 339 -20.44 -26.47 -2.59
N ASP A 340 -21.39 -25.65 -2.14
CA ASP A 340 -21.56 -25.17 -0.76
C ASP A 340 -20.37 -24.31 -0.23
N VAL A 341 -19.51 -23.76 -1.10
CA VAL A 341 -18.46 -22.85 -0.69
C VAL A 341 -19.08 -21.53 -0.24
N GLU A 342 -18.71 -21.01 0.93
CA GLU A 342 -19.20 -19.72 1.42
C GLU A 342 -18.52 -18.53 0.73
N TYR A 343 -19.23 -17.42 0.54
CA TYR A 343 -18.68 -16.21 -0.09
C TYR A 343 -17.47 -15.65 0.65
N LYS A 344 -17.42 -15.76 1.98
CA LYS A 344 -16.30 -15.30 2.80
C LYS A 344 -14.98 -16.01 2.51
N ASP A 345 -15.04 -17.21 1.90
CA ASP A 345 -13.87 -18.01 1.52
C ASP A 345 -13.28 -17.62 0.16
N ILE A 346 -13.87 -16.62 -0.50
CA ILE A 346 -13.52 -16.20 -1.85
C ILE A 346 -12.95 -14.77 -1.82
N ALA A 347 -11.81 -14.57 -2.47
CA ALA A 347 -11.23 -13.26 -2.69
C ALA A 347 -10.95 -12.99 -4.16
N VAL A 348 -11.16 -11.74 -4.59
CA VAL A 348 -10.74 -11.22 -5.89
C VAL A 348 -9.72 -10.14 -5.67
N LEU A 349 -8.52 -10.34 -6.20
CA LEU A 349 -7.36 -9.49 -6.01
C LEU A 349 -7.06 -8.73 -7.29
N TYR A 350 -6.80 -7.45 -7.15
CA TYR A 350 -6.40 -6.56 -8.25
C TYR A 350 -5.21 -5.69 -7.85
N ARG A 351 -4.50 -5.16 -8.85
CA ARG A 351 -3.31 -4.34 -8.59
C ARG A 351 -3.66 -2.92 -8.20
N THR A 352 -4.64 -2.30 -8.85
CA THR A 352 -5.08 -0.93 -8.59
C THR A 352 -6.57 -0.86 -8.24
N ASN A 353 -6.94 0.13 -7.43
CA ASN A 353 -8.32 0.30 -7.00
C ASN A 353 -9.30 0.61 -8.17
N ALA A 354 -8.82 1.17 -9.26
CA ALA A 354 -9.62 1.42 -10.45
C ALA A 354 -10.25 0.14 -11.03
N GLN A 355 -9.55 -0.99 -10.93
CA GLN A 355 -10.02 -2.28 -11.46
C GLN A 355 -11.25 -2.83 -10.70
N SER A 356 -11.53 -2.37 -9.46
CA SER A 356 -12.66 -2.90 -8.69
C SER A 356 -14.01 -2.58 -9.32
N ARG A 357 -14.12 -1.47 -10.06
CA ARG A 357 -15.38 -0.95 -10.60
C ARG A 357 -16.17 -2.00 -11.40
N VAL A 358 -15.56 -2.57 -12.42
CA VAL A 358 -16.25 -3.55 -13.29
C VAL A 358 -16.67 -4.80 -12.52
N LEU A 359 -15.85 -5.22 -11.55
CA LEU A 359 -16.17 -6.34 -10.65
C LEU A 359 -17.38 -5.99 -9.75
N GLU A 360 -17.40 -4.79 -9.16
CA GLU A 360 -18.49 -4.30 -8.33
C GLU A 360 -19.79 -4.22 -9.14
N GLU A 361 -19.77 -3.63 -10.34
CA GLU A 361 -20.93 -3.52 -11.23
C GLU A 361 -21.49 -4.90 -11.62
N GLU A 362 -20.65 -5.86 -12.01
CA GLU A 362 -21.11 -7.19 -12.39
C GLU A 362 -21.61 -7.99 -11.17
N MET A 363 -21.02 -7.84 -9.98
CA MET A 363 -21.52 -8.44 -8.74
C MET A 363 -22.88 -7.87 -8.32
N LEU A 364 -23.07 -6.55 -8.46
CA LEU A 364 -24.36 -5.90 -8.19
C LEU A 364 -25.46 -6.39 -9.14
N LYS A 365 -25.20 -6.50 -10.44
CA LYS A 365 -26.16 -7.03 -11.42
C LYS A 365 -26.62 -8.46 -11.08
N GLU A 366 -25.73 -9.25 -10.51
CA GLU A 366 -26.00 -10.64 -10.17
C GLU A 366 -26.43 -10.84 -8.70
N ASN A 367 -26.67 -9.75 -7.97
CA ASN A 367 -27.03 -9.73 -6.55
C ASN A 367 -26.08 -10.55 -5.68
N MET A 368 -24.76 -10.53 -5.99
CA MET A 368 -23.75 -11.22 -5.20
C MET A 368 -23.26 -10.33 -4.07
N PRO A 369 -23.27 -10.82 -2.82
CA PRO A 369 -22.78 -10.03 -1.69
C PRO A 369 -21.24 -9.92 -1.73
N TYR A 370 -20.73 -8.69 -1.71
CA TYR A 370 -19.31 -8.42 -1.66
C TYR A 370 -18.97 -7.32 -0.67
N ARG A 371 -17.68 -7.20 -0.34
CA ARG A 371 -17.11 -6.08 0.41
C ARG A 371 -15.78 -5.68 -0.20
N VAL A 372 -15.50 -4.38 -0.19
CA VAL A 372 -14.19 -3.84 -0.58
C VAL A 372 -13.35 -3.63 0.67
N ILE A 373 -12.14 -4.21 0.71
CA ILE A 373 -11.23 -4.12 1.85
C ILE A 373 -10.10 -3.12 1.53
N GLY A 374 -9.89 -2.18 2.45
CA GLY A 374 -8.82 -1.18 2.33
C GLY A 374 -9.16 0.01 1.44
N SER A 375 -10.37 0.10 0.93
CA SER A 375 -10.87 1.23 0.14
C SER A 375 -12.39 1.38 0.34
N PHE A 376 -12.93 2.52 -0.09
CA PHE A 376 -14.37 2.70 -0.25
C PHE A 376 -14.83 2.04 -1.56
N TYR A 377 -16.11 1.67 -1.64
CA TYR A 377 -16.76 1.32 -2.90
C TYR A 377 -16.51 2.40 -3.95
N PHE A 378 -16.40 2.02 -5.21
CA PHE A 378 -15.96 2.95 -6.26
C PHE A 378 -16.76 4.24 -6.29
N TYR A 379 -18.10 4.16 -6.32
CA TYR A 379 -18.98 5.34 -6.37
C TYR A 379 -19.08 6.11 -5.04
N SER A 380 -18.61 5.50 -3.92
CA SER A 380 -18.55 6.15 -2.61
C SER A 380 -17.23 6.88 -2.36
N ARG A 381 -16.25 6.77 -3.24
CA ARG A 381 -14.96 7.49 -3.13
C ARG A 381 -15.17 8.98 -3.24
N LYS A 382 -14.42 9.74 -2.43
CA LYS A 382 -14.58 11.19 -2.31
C LYS A 382 -14.46 11.89 -3.67
N GLU A 383 -13.40 11.62 -4.41
CA GLU A 383 -13.12 12.21 -5.73
C GLU A 383 -14.20 11.89 -6.76
N ILE A 384 -14.77 10.68 -6.71
CA ILE A 384 -15.86 10.26 -7.59
C ILE A 384 -17.16 10.98 -7.23
N LYS A 385 -17.48 11.05 -5.93
CA LYS A 385 -18.64 11.84 -5.46
C LYS A 385 -18.52 13.33 -5.79
N ASP A 386 -17.29 13.88 -5.74
CA ASP A 386 -17.04 15.27 -6.10
C ASP A 386 -17.25 15.48 -7.60
N LEU A 387 -16.77 14.57 -8.46
CA LEU A 387 -16.99 14.60 -9.90
C LEU A 387 -18.50 14.48 -10.25
N ILE A 388 -19.19 13.52 -9.66
CA ILE A 388 -20.65 13.35 -9.85
C ILE A 388 -21.40 14.61 -9.42
N ALA A 389 -21.01 15.28 -8.34
CA ALA A 389 -21.61 16.51 -7.90
C ALA A 389 -21.40 17.65 -8.90
N TYR A 390 -20.23 17.73 -9.56
CA TYR A 390 -20.03 18.64 -10.70
C TYR A 390 -20.98 18.35 -11.84
N LEU A 391 -21.11 17.09 -12.25
CA LEU A 391 -22.01 16.69 -13.34
C LEU A 391 -23.47 16.99 -13.01
N ARG A 392 -23.91 16.71 -11.77
CA ARG A 392 -25.26 17.06 -11.29
C ARG A 392 -25.50 18.56 -11.33
N LEU A 393 -24.53 19.36 -10.92
CA LEU A 393 -24.62 20.81 -10.93
C LEU A 393 -24.68 21.38 -12.36
N ILE A 394 -23.96 20.81 -13.30
CA ILE A 394 -24.00 21.15 -14.73
C ILE A 394 -25.38 20.83 -15.30
N HIS A 395 -25.97 19.68 -14.97
CA HIS A 395 -27.29 19.29 -15.39
C HIS A 395 -28.37 20.17 -14.73
N ASN A 396 -28.27 20.32 -13.40
CA ASN A 396 -29.23 21.11 -12.61
C ASN A 396 -28.52 22.09 -11.67
N SER A 397 -28.40 23.34 -12.10
CA SER A 397 -27.77 24.41 -11.32
C SER A 397 -28.46 24.75 -10.00
N LYS A 398 -29.73 24.29 -9.79
CA LYS A 398 -30.48 24.49 -8.54
C LYS A 398 -30.20 23.40 -7.48
N ASP A 399 -29.35 22.40 -7.78
CA ASP A 399 -28.95 21.40 -6.82
C ASP A 399 -27.97 22.00 -5.78
N ASN A 400 -28.55 22.52 -4.70
CA ASN A 400 -27.78 23.11 -3.60
C ASN A 400 -26.84 22.10 -2.88
N VAL A 401 -27.20 20.80 -2.86
CA VAL A 401 -26.38 19.78 -2.22
C VAL A 401 -25.10 19.58 -3.00
N SER A 402 -25.21 19.41 -4.32
CA SER A 402 -24.04 19.31 -5.20
C SER A 402 -23.24 20.61 -5.23
N LEU A 403 -23.89 21.77 -5.24
CA LEU A 403 -23.23 23.08 -5.16
C LEU A 403 -22.34 23.18 -3.90
N LEU A 404 -22.92 22.96 -2.73
CA LEU A 404 -22.20 23.06 -1.45
C LEU A 404 -21.03 22.09 -1.34
N ARG A 405 -21.12 20.94 -2.01
CA ARG A 405 -20.05 19.98 -2.08
C ARG A 405 -18.87 20.47 -2.90
N VAL A 406 -19.09 21.11 -4.05
CA VAL A 406 -18.01 21.39 -5.03
C VAL A 406 -17.59 22.85 -5.12
N ILE A 407 -18.34 23.81 -4.56
CA ILE A 407 -18.04 25.24 -4.66
C ILE A 407 -16.62 25.62 -4.22
N ASN A 408 -16.07 24.88 -3.25
CA ASN A 408 -14.69 25.04 -2.76
C ASN A 408 -13.86 23.74 -2.87
N THR A 409 -14.19 22.89 -3.81
CA THR A 409 -13.46 21.66 -4.14
C THR A 409 -13.13 21.62 -5.62
N PRO A 410 -11.90 21.79 -6.04
CA PRO A 410 -10.66 22.17 -5.30
C PRO A 410 -10.76 23.49 -4.52
N LYS A 411 -9.83 23.71 -3.60
CA LYS A 411 -9.84 24.92 -2.75
C LYS A 411 -9.70 26.20 -3.58
N ARG A 412 -10.74 27.04 -3.57
CA ARG A 412 -10.81 28.34 -4.27
C ARG A 412 -10.75 29.53 -3.33
N GLY A 413 -10.65 29.28 -2.02
CA GLY A 413 -10.70 30.35 -1.01
C GLY A 413 -12.12 30.86 -0.76
N ILE A 414 -13.14 30.06 -1.06
CA ILE A 414 -14.53 30.32 -0.70
C ILE A 414 -14.76 29.69 0.68
N GLY A 415 -14.78 30.50 1.72
CA GLY A 415 -14.90 30.06 3.10
C GLY A 415 -16.35 29.79 3.53
N LEU A 416 -16.49 29.09 4.66
CA LEU A 416 -17.82 28.78 5.24
C LEU A 416 -18.69 30.04 5.43
N LYS A 417 -18.10 31.15 5.90
CA LYS A 417 -18.83 32.41 6.07
C LYS A 417 -19.40 32.98 4.76
N THR A 418 -18.68 32.80 3.66
CA THR A 418 -19.19 33.22 2.31
C THR A 418 -20.38 32.34 1.92
N ILE A 419 -20.26 31.02 2.16
CA ILE A 419 -21.33 30.06 1.88
C ILE A 419 -22.57 30.33 2.72
N GLU A 420 -22.41 30.61 4.02
CA GLU A 420 -23.50 30.98 4.91
C GLU A 420 -24.21 32.25 4.44
N ASN A 421 -23.46 33.31 4.08
CA ASN A 421 -24.05 34.57 3.55
C ASN A 421 -24.81 34.35 2.24
N LEU A 422 -24.29 33.48 1.34
CA LEU A 422 -25.00 33.15 0.10
C LEU A 422 -26.29 32.38 0.39
N THR A 423 -26.27 31.46 1.35
CA THR A 423 -27.45 30.69 1.76
C THR A 423 -28.52 31.61 2.33
N ILE A 424 -28.16 32.50 3.26
CA ILE A 424 -29.10 33.51 3.81
C ILE A 424 -29.68 34.38 2.70
N LYS A 425 -28.84 34.89 1.81
CA LYS A 425 -29.27 35.70 0.69
C LYS A 425 -30.25 34.96 -0.25
N ALA A 426 -29.96 33.68 -0.53
CA ALA A 426 -30.82 32.83 -1.35
C ALA A 426 -32.21 32.64 -0.70
N ASP A 427 -32.24 32.38 0.61
CA ASP A 427 -33.47 32.23 1.39
C ASP A 427 -34.28 33.53 1.42
N GLU A 428 -33.64 34.70 1.59
CA GLU A 428 -34.30 36.01 1.60
C GLU A 428 -35.01 36.37 0.27
N ILE A 429 -34.37 36.00 -0.86
CA ILE A 429 -34.92 36.31 -2.19
C ILE A 429 -35.70 35.14 -2.81
N GLY A 430 -35.83 34.01 -2.10
CA GLY A 430 -36.60 32.84 -2.53
C GLY A 430 -36.02 32.13 -3.75
N THR A 431 -34.70 32.03 -3.86
CA THR A 431 -34.01 31.42 -5.02
C THR A 431 -33.00 30.37 -4.60
N SER A 432 -32.34 29.70 -5.57
CA SER A 432 -31.25 28.77 -5.29
C SER A 432 -29.99 29.52 -4.82
N ILE A 433 -29.10 28.83 -4.07
CA ILE A 433 -27.80 29.40 -3.69
C ILE A 433 -27.00 29.79 -4.94
N TYR A 434 -27.10 29.00 -6.01
CA TYR A 434 -26.45 29.28 -7.29
C TYR A 434 -26.89 30.57 -7.92
N ASP A 435 -28.19 30.83 -7.92
CA ASP A 435 -28.77 32.06 -8.50
C ASP A 435 -28.43 33.31 -7.66
N ALA A 436 -28.27 33.15 -6.34
CA ALA A 436 -27.85 34.21 -5.43
C ALA A 436 -26.40 34.67 -5.60
N ILE A 437 -25.56 33.87 -6.30
CA ILE A 437 -24.16 34.23 -6.61
C ILE A 437 -24.12 35.39 -7.59
N SER A 438 -23.48 36.51 -7.18
CA SER A 438 -23.44 37.76 -7.97
C SER A 438 -22.06 38.42 -8.02
N SER A 439 -21.13 38.04 -7.20
CA SER A 439 -19.81 38.67 -7.12
C SER A 439 -18.75 37.69 -6.48
N GLY A 440 -17.51 38.11 -6.46
CA GLY A 440 -16.42 37.39 -5.77
C GLY A 440 -15.92 36.15 -6.51
N LYS A 441 -15.18 35.30 -5.81
CA LYS A 441 -14.61 34.05 -6.35
C LYS A 441 -15.72 33.03 -6.69
N GLU A 442 -16.82 33.10 -6.01
CA GLU A 442 -18.02 32.31 -6.28
C GLU A 442 -18.62 32.63 -7.65
N LEU A 443 -18.50 33.88 -8.13
CA LEU A 443 -18.93 34.24 -9.49
C LEU A 443 -18.01 33.61 -10.55
N GLU A 444 -16.69 33.52 -10.30
CA GLU A 444 -15.77 32.81 -11.20
C GLU A 444 -16.14 31.33 -11.27
N PHE A 445 -16.44 30.70 -10.12
CA PHE A 445 -16.93 29.34 -10.08
C PHE A 445 -18.25 29.19 -10.90
N LYS A 446 -19.22 30.08 -10.70
CA LYS A 446 -20.47 30.06 -11.45
C LYS A 446 -20.26 30.15 -12.97
N LYS A 447 -19.37 31.03 -13.43
CA LYS A 447 -18.99 31.13 -14.85
C LYS A 447 -18.41 29.85 -15.39
N THR A 448 -17.54 29.16 -14.60
CA THR A 448 -17.00 27.85 -14.98
C THR A 448 -18.11 26.82 -15.18
N ILE A 449 -19.09 26.76 -14.27
CA ILE A 449 -20.23 25.84 -14.40
C ILE A 449 -21.06 26.17 -15.63
N GLU A 450 -21.31 27.46 -15.91
CA GLU A 450 -22.08 27.87 -17.10
C GLU A 450 -21.36 27.53 -18.41
N GLN A 451 -20.03 27.68 -18.46
CA GLN A 451 -19.26 27.26 -19.61
C GLN A 451 -19.34 25.73 -19.81
N LEU A 452 -19.19 24.94 -18.72
CA LEU A 452 -19.30 23.50 -18.79
C LEU A 452 -20.70 23.04 -19.18
N LYS A 453 -21.74 23.76 -18.75
CA LYS A 453 -23.13 23.52 -19.15
C LYS A 453 -23.33 23.75 -20.66
N SER A 454 -22.82 24.84 -21.21
CA SER A 454 -22.85 25.05 -22.67
C SER A 454 -22.10 23.94 -23.42
N LEU A 455 -20.94 23.54 -22.95
CA LEU A 455 -20.17 22.48 -23.57
C LEU A 455 -20.83 21.08 -23.46
N SER A 456 -21.66 20.85 -22.44
CA SER A 456 -22.38 19.58 -22.28
C SER A 456 -23.42 19.31 -23.35
N GLU A 457 -23.83 20.33 -24.11
CA GLU A 457 -24.76 20.19 -25.25
C GLU A 457 -24.02 19.81 -26.55
N GLU A 458 -22.70 20.00 -26.61
CA GLU A 458 -21.89 19.81 -27.82
C GLU A 458 -20.94 18.60 -27.74
N LEU A 459 -20.49 18.27 -26.52
CA LEU A 459 -19.48 17.24 -26.27
C LEU A 459 -20.12 15.89 -25.94
N THR A 460 -19.38 14.81 -26.21
CA THR A 460 -19.70 13.50 -25.65
C THR A 460 -19.51 13.50 -24.13
N LEU A 461 -20.11 12.53 -23.44
CA LEU A 461 -19.97 12.43 -21.97
C LEU A 461 -18.51 12.29 -21.53
N THR A 462 -17.75 11.48 -22.27
CA THR A 462 -16.31 11.27 -21.99
C THR A 462 -15.50 12.54 -22.17
N GLU A 463 -15.74 13.31 -23.23
CA GLU A 463 -15.12 14.61 -23.46
C GLU A 463 -15.54 15.66 -22.41
N LEU A 464 -16.82 15.63 -22.00
CA LEU A 464 -17.32 16.52 -20.96
C LEU A 464 -16.60 16.28 -19.63
N ILE A 465 -16.37 15.01 -19.24
CA ILE A 465 -15.63 14.70 -18.02
C ILE A 465 -14.22 15.25 -18.07
N ASP A 466 -13.49 15.10 -19.17
CA ASP A 466 -12.16 15.70 -19.32
C ASP A 466 -12.21 17.21 -19.11
N LYS A 467 -13.20 17.89 -19.70
CA LYS A 467 -13.38 19.34 -19.51
C LYS A 467 -13.71 19.70 -18.07
N VAL A 468 -14.54 18.89 -17.39
CA VAL A 468 -14.85 19.10 -15.96
C VAL A 468 -13.61 18.96 -15.10
N LEU A 469 -12.80 17.92 -15.30
CA LEU A 469 -11.56 17.70 -14.54
C LEU A 469 -10.57 18.84 -14.70
N ASP A 470 -10.43 19.37 -15.92
CA ASP A 470 -9.51 20.48 -16.23
C ASP A 470 -10.05 21.83 -15.74
N ALA A 471 -11.27 22.18 -16.11
CA ALA A 471 -11.87 23.48 -15.78
C ALA A 471 -12.14 23.64 -14.27
N SER A 472 -12.47 22.55 -13.57
CA SER A 472 -12.62 22.57 -12.12
C SER A 472 -11.27 22.70 -11.39
N GLY A 473 -10.17 22.30 -12.02
CA GLY A 473 -8.85 22.21 -11.40
C GLY A 473 -8.61 20.94 -10.59
N MET A 474 -9.51 19.95 -10.62
CA MET A 474 -9.35 18.69 -9.87
C MET A 474 -8.11 17.92 -10.31
N ARG A 475 -7.88 17.80 -11.64
CA ARG A 475 -6.69 17.16 -12.17
C ARG A 475 -5.42 17.87 -11.72
N GLN A 476 -5.36 19.18 -11.88
CA GLN A 476 -4.19 19.99 -11.50
C GLN A 476 -3.88 19.91 -10.01
N GLU A 477 -4.89 19.91 -9.13
CA GLU A 477 -4.70 19.75 -7.68
C GLU A 477 -4.01 18.42 -7.38
N LEU A 478 -4.53 17.30 -7.91
CA LEU A 478 -3.99 15.97 -7.66
C LEU A 478 -2.59 15.78 -8.25
N GLU A 479 -2.34 16.23 -9.48
CA GLU A 479 -1.01 16.18 -10.10
C GLU A 479 0.03 16.99 -9.31
N SER A 480 -0.39 18.10 -8.71
CA SER A 480 0.51 18.94 -7.90
C SER A 480 0.85 18.36 -6.52
N GLU A 481 0.02 17.47 -6.00
CA GLU A 481 0.23 16.84 -4.67
C GLU A 481 1.43 15.88 -4.64
N LYS A 482 1.77 15.25 -5.78
CA LYS A 482 2.88 14.28 -5.92
C LYS A 482 2.91 13.23 -4.81
N THR A 483 1.77 12.67 -4.48
CA THR A 483 1.61 11.63 -3.46
C THR A 483 0.99 10.40 -4.09
N LEU A 484 1.31 9.21 -3.59
CA LEU A 484 0.69 7.97 -4.04
C LEU A 484 -0.84 8.02 -3.91
N GLU A 485 -1.35 8.65 -2.84
CA GLU A 485 -2.79 8.82 -2.63
C GLU A 485 -3.44 9.70 -3.72
N ALA A 486 -2.76 10.77 -4.12
CA ALA A 486 -3.23 11.63 -5.19
C ALA A 486 -3.18 10.92 -6.55
N GLU A 487 -2.15 10.11 -6.80
CA GLU A 487 -2.05 9.28 -8.00
C GLU A 487 -3.23 8.28 -8.08
N VAL A 488 -3.53 7.57 -6.99
CA VAL A 488 -4.68 6.65 -6.91
C VAL A 488 -6.00 7.38 -7.13
N ARG A 489 -6.17 8.59 -6.57
CA ARG A 489 -7.38 9.40 -6.81
C ARG A 489 -7.49 9.85 -8.25
N LEU A 490 -6.37 10.22 -8.86
CA LEU A 490 -6.34 10.59 -10.28
C LEU A 490 -6.70 9.39 -11.16
N GLU A 491 -6.13 8.21 -10.90
CA GLU A 491 -6.50 6.96 -11.58
C GLU A 491 -8.01 6.67 -11.46
N ASN A 492 -8.61 6.88 -10.30
CA ASN A 492 -10.05 6.69 -10.10
C ASN A 492 -10.89 7.67 -10.95
N LEU A 493 -10.49 8.95 -11.04
CA LEU A 493 -11.13 9.94 -11.89
C LEU A 493 -11.00 9.62 -13.38
N GLU A 494 -9.79 9.17 -13.79
CA GLU A 494 -9.56 8.73 -15.16
C GLU A 494 -10.36 7.47 -15.49
N GLU A 495 -10.48 6.51 -14.53
CA GLU A 495 -11.30 5.31 -14.70
C GLU A 495 -12.80 5.63 -14.84
N PHE A 496 -13.27 6.72 -14.24
CA PHE A 496 -14.65 7.17 -14.43
C PHE A 496 -14.99 7.44 -15.91
N LYS A 497 -14.01 7.82 -16.73
CA LYS A 497 -14.18 7.96 -18.19
C LYS A 497 -14.42 6.61 -18.89
N SER A 498 -13.97 5.50 -18.31
CA SER A 498 -14.30 4.18 -18.85
C SER A 498 -15.79 3.85 -18.73
N ILE A 499 -16.45 4.41 -17.69
CA ILE A 499 -17.91 4.26 -17.51
C ILE A 499 -18.65 5.00 -18.62
N THR A 500 -18.33 6.28 -18.84
CA THR A 500 -18.99 7.07 -19.88
C THR A 500 -18.76 6.48 -21.25
N LYS A 501 -17.55 6.05 -21.57
CA LYS A 501 -17.26 5.41 -22.84
C LYS A 501 -18.06 4.12 -23.05
N SER A 502 -18.11 3.25 -22.03
CA SER A 502 -18.93 2.03 -22.07
C SER A 502 -20.43 2.32 -22.23
N PHE A 503 -20.90 3.42 -21.64
CA PHE A 503 -22.29 3.85 -21.73
C PHE A 503 -22.59 4.38 -23.14
N GLU A 504 -21.72 5.21 -23.71
CA GLU A 504 -21.81 5.74 -25.07
C GLU A 504 -21.78 4.62 -26.13
N GLU A 505 -20.95 3.60 -25.95
CA GLU A 505 -20.86 2.43 -26.86
C GLU A 505 -22.13 1.57 -26.84
N ARG A 506 -22.81 1.49 -25.69
CA ARG A 506 -24.02 0.66 -25.52
C ARG A 506 -25.27 1.37 -26.03
N GLU A 507 -25.45 2.65 -25.70
CA GLU A 507 -26.68 3.39 -25.92
C GLU A 507 -26.60 4.39 -27.09
N GLY A 508 -25.39 4.68 -27.60
CA GLY A 508 -25.18 5.69 -28.63
C GLY A 508 -25.06 7.11 -28.08
N LEU A 509 -25.67 8.09 -28.75
CA LEU A 509 -25.68 9.47 -28.25
C LEU A 509 -26.60 9.57 -27.02
N VAL A 510 -26.02 9.77 -25.87
CA VAL A 510 -26.67 9.71 -24.56
C VAL A 510 -26.62 11.07 -23.91
N SER A 511 -27.74 11.47 -23.27
CA SER A 511 -27.79 12.69 -22.48
C SER A 511 -27.07 12.54 -21.13
N LEU A 512 -26.58 13.68 -20.59
CA LEU A 512 -26.05 13.73 -19.24
C LEU A 512 -27.11 13.29 -18.20
N GLU A 513 -28.36 13.54 -18.45
CA GLU A 513 -29.52 13.18 -17.60
C GLU A 513 -29.63 11.65 -17.46
N ASP A 514 -29.63 10.92 -18.58
CA ASP A 514 -29.76 9.47 -18.61
C ASP A 514 -28.57 8.81 -17.89
N PHE A 515 -27.39 9.34 -18.11
CA PHE A 515 -26.18 8.88 -17.45
C PHE A 515 -26.21 9.06 -15.92
N LEU A 516 -26.64 10.25 -15.44
CA LEU A 516 -26.78 10.52 -14.02
C LEU A 516 -27.86 9.66 -13.36
N LEU A 517 -28.94 9.33 -14.10
CA LEU A 517 -29.97 8.40 -13.63
C LEU A 517 -29.39 7.00 -13.41
N GLU A 518 -28.64 6.48 -14.38
CA GLU A 518 -28.00 5.16 -14.27
C GLU A 518 -27.02 5.09 -13.09
N ILE A 519 -26.15 6.10 -12.91
CA ILE A 519 -25.25 6.18 -11.77
C ILE A 519 -26.00 6.18 -10.44
N SER A 520 -27.13 6.91 -10.37
CA SER A 520 -27.92 6.96 -9.14
C SER A 520 -28.50 5.60 -8.79
N LEU A 521 -28.96 4.82 -9.78
CA LEU A 521 -29.45 3.46 -9.57
C LEU A 521 -28.35 2.49 -9.08
N ILE A 522 -27.10 2.66 -9.55
CA ILE A 522 -25.98 1.84 -9.11
C ILE A 522 -25.55 2.19 -7.68
N SER A 523 -25.51 3.48 -7.34
CA SER A 523 -25.04 3.94 -6.04
C SER A 523 -25.97 3.62 -4.87
N ASP A 524 -27.27 3.48 -5.11
CA ASP A 524 -28.27 3.19 -4.06
C ASP A 524 -28.28 1.71 -3.61
N VAL A 525 -27.69 0.81 -4.38
CA VAL A 525 -27.68 -0.65 -4.07
C VAL A 525 -26.58 -1.03 -3.07
N GLU A 526 -25.67 -0.12 -2.69
CA GLU A 526 -24.52 -0.41 -1.81
C GLU A 526 -24.86 -0.67 -0.33
N GLU A 527 -26.12 -0.72 0.10
CA GLU A 527 -26.51 -0.92 1.50
C GLU A 527 -26.77 -2.37 1.94
N TYR A 528 -25.87 -3.31 1.61
CA TYR A 528 -25.86 -4.59 2.32
C TYR A 528 -25.03 -4.48 3.61
N LYS A 529 -25.65 -3.98 4.67
CA LYS A 529 -25.05 -3.89 6.00
C LYS A 529 -25.17 -5.25 6.71
N ASP A 530 -24.05 -5.71 7.28
CA ASP A 530 -23.90 -6.71 8.36
C ASP A 530 -23.86 -8.21 8.05
N ASP A 531 -23.88 -8.67 6.81
CA ASP A 531 -23.61 -10.10 6.55
C ASP A 531 -22.08 -10.36 6.49
N PRO A 532 -21.50 -11.19 7.38
CA PRO A 532 -20.08 -11.56 7.32
C PRO A 532 -19.75 -12.46 6.12
N ASN A 533 -20.74 -13.08 5.48
CA ASN A 533 -20.57 -14.00 4.36
C ASN A 533 -20.56 -13.24 3.02
N ARG A 534 -19.45 -12.57 2.70
CA ARG A 534 -19.27 -11.76 1.49
C ARG A 534 -17.98 -12.06 0.78
N ILE A 535 -17.97 -11.94 -0.56
CA ILE A 535 -16.76 -11.99 -1.39
C ILE A 535 -15.89 -10.80 -1.04
N SER A 536 -14.61 -11.04 -0.85
CA SER A 536 -13.65 -9.97 -0.53
C SER A 536 -12.97 -9.45 -1.80
N LEU A 537 -13.20 -8.17 -2.13
CA LEU A 537 -12.50 -7.44 -3.20
C LEU A 537 -11.40 -6.59 -2.56
N MET A 538 -10.16 -6.69 -3.04
CA MET A 538 -9.06 -5.90 -2.47
C MET A 538 -7.85 -5.83 -3.40
N THR A 539 -6.99 -4.84 -3.14
CA THR A 539 -5.70 -4.80 -3.80
C THR A 539 -4.78 -5.92 -3.30
N VAL A 540 -3.81 -6.32 -4.13
CA VAL A 540 -2.77 -7.29 -3.73
C VAL A 540 -1.98 -6.83 -2.51
N HIS A 541 -1.82 -5.52 -2.28
CA HIS A 541 -1.19 -5.00 -1.07
C HIS A 541 -2.05 -5.25 0.19
N SER A 542 -3.35 -5.06 0.07
CA SER A 542 -4.28 -5.20 1.20
C SER A 542 -4.49 -6.66 1.64
N VAL A 543 -4.17 -7.64 0.79
CA VAL A 543 -4.35 -9.05 1.09
C VAL A 543 -3.23 -9.63 1.98
N LYS A 544 -2.13 -8.89 2.18
CA LYS A 544 -1.04 -9.34 3.05
C LYS A 544 -1.55 -9.63 4.47
N GLY A 545 -1.22 -10.80 5.00
CA GLY A 545 -1.71 -11.27 6.30
C GLY A 545 -3.05 -12.02 6.25
N LEU A 546 -3.79 -11.95 5.13
CA LEU A 546 -5.04 -12.68 4.94
C LEU A 546 -4.82 -13.98 4.17
N GLU A 547 -5.86 -14.86 4.13
CA GLU A 547 -5.83 -16.11 3.38
C GLU A 547 -7.26 -16.55 3.05
N PHE A 548 -7.45 -17.15 1.87
CA PHE A 548 -8.75 -17.56 1.36
C PHE A 548 -8.67 -18.93 0.68
N ASN A 549 -9.77 -19.66 0.67
CA ASN A 549 -9.80 -20.97 0.02
C ASN A 549 -9.69 -20.82 -1.51
N HIS A 550 -10.37 -19.82 -2.06
CA HIS A 550 -10.41 -19.55 -3.49
C HIS A 550 -9.96 -18.11 -3.78
N VAL A 551 -8.95 -17.94 -4.61
CA VAL A 551 -8.39 -16.64 -4.94
C VAL A 551 -8.41 -16.41 -6.45
N PHE A 552 -8.94 -15.28 -6.86
CA PHE A 552 -8.92 -14.78 -8.22
C PHE A 552 -7.97 -13.58 -8.30
N VAL A 553 -7.00 -13.60 -9.18
CA VAL A 553 -6.10 -12.47 -9.45
C VAL A 553 -6.40 -11.96 -10.84
N VAL A 554 -6.96 -10.76 -10.94
CA VAL A 554 -7.39 -10.16 -12.21
C VAL A 554 -6.40 -9.12 -12.71
N GLY A 555 -6.44 -8.83 -14.02
CA GLY A 555 -5.58 -7.84 -14.63
C GLY A 555 -4.11 -8.27 -14.74
N MET A 556 -3.86 -9.56 -14.96
CA MET A 556 -2.51 -10.11 -15.15
C MET A 556 -1.95 -9.69 -16.52
N GLU A 557 -1.59 -8.41 -16.65
CA GLU A 557 -1.17 -7.75 -17.89
C GLU A 557 0.04 -6.85 -17.64
N GLU A 558 0.99 -6.81 -18.60
CA GLU A 558 2.09 -5.84 -18.58
C GLU A 558 1.53 -4.42 -18.56
N GLY A 559 2.04 -3.58 -17.67
CA GLY A 559 1.56 -2.21 -17.45
C GLY A 559 0.45 -2.10 -16.40
N ILE A 560 -0.16 -3.22 -15.99
CA ILE A 560 -1.13 -3.30 -14.90
C ILE A 560 -0.55 -4.12 -13.74
N PHE A 561 -0.21 -5.37 -13.99
CA PHE A 561 0.45 -6.24 -13.03
C PHE A 561 1.46 -7.15 -13.75
N PRO A 562 2.75 -6.74 -13.83
CA PRO A 562 3.41 -5.61 -13.14
C PRO A 562 2.93 -4.23 -13.59
N HIS A 563 2.97 -3.26 -12.66
CA HIS A 563 2.55 -1.88 -12.93
C HIS A 563 3.52 -1.17 -13.89
N MET A 564 3.00 -0.25 -14.73
CA MET A 564 3.78 0.44 -15.76
C MET A 564 5.03 1.13 -15.20
N ASN A 565 4.91 1.81 -14.06
CA ASN A 565 6.01 2.54 -13.44
C ASN A 565 7.18 1.62 -13.05
N SER A 566 6.89 0.37 -12.73
CA SER A 566 7.89 -0.61 -12.28
C SER A 566 8.66 -1.31 -13.41
N LEU A 567 8.29 -1.07 -14.67
CA LEU A 567 8.90 -1.78 -15.80
C LEU A 567 10.32 -1.30 -16.13
N MET A 568 10.67 -0.07 -15.74
CA MET A 568 11.95 0.55 -16.06
C MET A 568 13.06 0.26 -15.04
N GLU A 569 12.68 -0.09 -13.80
CA GLU A 569 13.61 -0.30 -12.69
C GLU A 569 13.56 -1.75 -12.20
N THR A 570 14.71 -2.45 -12.26
CA THR A 570 14.79 -3.87 -11.86
C THR A 570 14.33 -4.09 -10.42
N SER A 571 14.68 -3.19 -9.51
CA SER A 571 14.29 -3.28 -8.09
C SER A 571 12.77 -3.17 -7.89
N GLU A 572 12.11 -2.30 -8.64
CA GLU A 572 10.65 -2.12 -8.61
C GLU A 572 9.94 -3.31 -9.26
N LEU A 573 10.48 -3.83 -10.37
CA LEU A 573 9.95 -5.04 -10.99
C LEU A 573 10.08 -6.26 -10.07
N GLU A 574 11.18 -6.38 -9.32
CA GLU A 574 11.33 -7.41 -8.30
C GLU A 574 10.31 -7.25 -7.16
N GLU A 575 9.91 -6.02 -6.80
CA GLU A 575 8.83 -5.79 -5.84
C GLU A 575 7.46 -6.19 -6.40
N GLU A 576 7.15 -5.88 -7.65
CA GLU A 576 5.94 -6.38 -8.31
C GLU A 576 5.90 -7.92 -8.35
N ARG A 577 7.05 -8.57 -8.51
CA ARG A 577 7.13 -10.03 -8.45
C ARG A 577 6.90 -10.55 -7.03
N ARG A 578 7.37 -9.85 -5.99
CA ARG A 578 7.02 -10.15 -4.59
C ARG A 578 5.51 -9.96 -4.34
N LEU A 579 4.89 -8.95 -4.93
CA LEU A 579 3.43 -8.78 -4.89
C LEU A 579 2.71 -9.96 -5.54
N CYS A 580 3.16 -10.43 -6.69
CA CYS A 580 2.60 -11.60 -7.35
C CYS A 580 2.76 -12.87 -6.50
N TYR A 581 3.93 -13.08 -5.92
CA TYR A 581 4.17 -14.15 -4.95
C TYR A 581 3.22 -14.07 -3.75
N VAL A 582 3.01 -12.87 -3.20
CA VAL A 582 2.03 -12.65 -2.11
C VAL A 582 0.64 -13.04 -2.58
N ALA A 583 0.19 -12.58 -3.75
CA ALA A 583 -1.14 -12.90 -4.28
C ALA A 583 -1.37 -14.42 -4.42
N ILE A 584 -0.43 -15.12 -5.05
CA ILE A 584 -0.46 -16.58 -5.25
C ILE A 584 -0.55 -17.32 -3.90
N THR A 585 0.29 -16.93 -2.94
CA THR A 585 0.38 -17.59 -1.62
C THR A 585 -0.78 -17.27 -0.67
N ARG A 586 -1.77 -16.47 -1.11
CA ARG A 586 -3.01 -16.27 -0.34
C ARG A 586 -4.01 -17.38 -0.55
N ALA A 587 -3.92 -18.10 -1.66
CA ALA A 587 -4.80 -19.21 -1.99
C ALA A 587 -4.46 -20.48 -1.16
N LYS A 588 -5.51 -21.12 -0.62
CA LYS A 588 -5.39 -22.41 0.06
C LYS A 588 -5.56 -23.56 -0.91
N ASP A 589 -6.65 -23.56 -1.65
CA ASP A 589 -7.12 -24.70 -2.42
C ASP A 589 -7.18 -24.42 -3.93
N ASP A 590 -7.58 -23.20 -4.34
CA ASP A 590 -7.87 -22.89 -5.73
C ASP A 590 -7.35 -21.47 -6.08
N LEU A 591 -6.69 -21.37 -7.24
CA LEU A 591 -6.11 -20.13 -7.73
C LEU A 591 -6.48 -19.92 -9.20
N HIS A 592 -7.06 -18.74 -9.47
CA HIS A 592 -7.35 -18.28 -10.82
C HIS A 592 -6.50 -17.06 -11.14
N LEU A 593 -5.81 -17.09 -12.28
CA LEU A 593 -5.05 -15.97 -12.83
C LEU A 593 -5.75 -15.52 -14.13
N ILE A 594 -6.08 -14.23 -14.21
CA ILE A 594 -6.96 -13.76 -15.29
C ILE A 594 -6.38 -12.50 -15.92
N ASN A 595 -6.39 -12.43 -17.25
CA ASN A 595 -6.10 -11.21 -17.99
C ASN A 595 -7.14 -10.97 -19.10
N ALA A 596 -7.27 -9.72 -19.55
CA ALA A 596 -8.06 -9.36 -20.71
C ALA A 596 -7.18 -9.15 -21.95
N ARG A 597 -7.70 -9.51 -23.15
CA ARG A 597 -7.01 -9.25 -24.44
C ARG A 597 -6.99 -7.75 -24.76
N ARG A 598 -8.05 -7.05 -24.41
CA ARG A 598 -8.19 -5.62 -24.50
C ARG A 598 -8.91 -5.11 -23.25
N ARG A 599 -8.59 -3.94 -22.81
CA ARG A 599 -9.15 -3.33 -21.61
C ARG A 599 -9.34 -1.84 -21.83
N THR A 600 -10.46 -1.32 -21.40
CA THR A 600 -10.66 0.11 -21.30
C THR A 600 -10.20 0.56 -19.93
N LEU A 601 -9.09 1.30 -19.88
CA LEU A 601 -8.57 1.92 -18.69
C LEU A 601 -8.44 3.42 -18.95
N PHE A 602 -8.92 4.23 -17.98
CA PHE A 602 -8.83 5.68 -18.06
C PHE A 602 -9.46 6.25 -19.35
N GLY A 603 -10.58 5.66 -19.78
CA GLY A 603 -11.30 6.03 -21.01
C GLY A 603 -10.60 5.67 -22.32
N LYS A 604 -9.47 4.99 -22.27
CA LYS A 604 -8.72 4.55 -23.47
C LYS A 604 -8.71 3.03 -23.58
N GLU A 605 -8.99 2.52 -24.78
CA GLU A 605 -8.81 1.10 -25.04
C GLU A 605 -7.31 0.77 -25.16
N GLN A 606 -6.88 -0.23 -24.42
CA GLN A 606 -5.50 -0.71 -24.39
C GLN A 606 -5.46 -2.20 -24.70
N ILE A 607 -4.43 -2.60 -25.43
CA ILE A 607 -4.11 -3.99 -25.70
C ILE A 607 -2.77 -4.27 -25.04
N ASN A 608 -2.82 -4.82 -23.86
CA ASN A 608 -1.62 -5.11 -23.07
C ASN A 608 -1.15 -6.54 -23.32
N PRO A 609 0.16 -6.78 -23.40
CA PRO A 609 0.69 -8.13 -23.34
C PRO A 609 0.28 -8.86 -22.07
N VAL A 610 0.24 -10.19 -22.11
CA VAL A 610 0.03 -11.01 -20.91
C VAL A 610 1.17 -10.75 -19.91
N SER A 611 0.84 -10.67 -18.64
CA SER A 611 1.83 -10.51 -17.57
C SER A 611 2.95 -11.54 -17.67
N ARG A 612 4.20 -11.10 -17.58
CA ARG A 612 5.37 -11.99 -17.55
C ARG A 612 5.30 -13.02 -16.43
N PHE A 613 4.61 -12.71 -15.33
CA PHE A 613 4.45 -13.62 -14.21
C PHE A 613 3.70 -14.90 -14.57
N ILE A 614 2.80 -14.86 -15.57
CA ILE A 614 2.15 -16.07 -16.13
C ILE A 614 3.18 -16.94 -16.85
N GLY A 615 4.09 -16.32 -17.62
CA GLY A 615 5.16 -17.03 -18.34
C GLY A 615 6.22 -17.64 -17.42
N GLU A 616 6.33 -17.15 -16.18
CA GLU A 616 7.26 -17.66 -15.19
C GLU A 616 6.77 -18.95 -14.49
N ILE A 617 5.49 -19.33 -14.69
CA ILE A 617 4.88 -20.55 -14.16
C ILE A 617 4.97 -21.68 -15.18
N ASN A 618 5.36 -22.87 -14.75
CA ASN A 618 5.39 -24.04 -15.62
C ASN A 618 3.98 -24.38 -16.15
N LYS A 619 3.86 -24.58 -17.43
CA LYS A 619 2.62 -24.92 -18.14
C LYS A 619 1.93 -26.15 -17.58
N ASP A 620 2.69 -27.12 -17.06
CA ASP A 620 2.14 -28.35 -16.46
C ASP A 620 1.27 -28.06 -15.21
N LEU A 621 1.50 -26.93 -14.54
CA LEU A 621 0.74 -26.48 -13.38
C LEU A 621 -0.52 -25.70 -13.77
N ILE A 622 -0.67 -25.34 -15.04
CA ILE A 622 -1.73 -24.46 -15.54
C ILE A 622 -2.77 -25.24 -16.32
N GLU A 623 -4.04 -24.93 -16.11
CA GLU A 623 -5.18 -25.24 -16.98
C GLU A 623 -5.67 -23.94 -17.61
N THR A 624 -5.90 -23.92 -18.94
CA THR A 624 -6.18 -22.66 -19.65
C THR A 624 -7.19 -22.83 -20.76
N ASN A 625 -7.87 -21.73 -21.12
CA ASN A 625 -8.78 -21.62 -22.26
C ASN A 625 -8.09 -21.22 -23.58
N VAL A 626 -6.78 -20.98 -23.55
CA VAL A 626 -6.01 -20.63 -24.76
C VAL A 626 -5.10 -21.76 -25.20
N LYS A 627 -4.69 -21.74 -26.45
CA LYS A 627 -3.72 -22.70 -26.97
C LYS A 627 -2.36 -22.50 -26.30
N GLU A 628 -1.64 -23.58 -26.08
CA GLU A 628 -0.34 -23.56 -25.41
C GLU A 628 0.69 -22.63 -26.08
N GLU A 629 0.59 -22.46 -27.39
CA GLU A 629 1.43 -21.56 -28.18
C GLU A 629 1.19 -20.07 -27.88
N GLU A 630 0.01 -19.72 -27.37
CA GLU A 630 -0.36 -18.35 -26.99
C GLU A 630 0.06 -17.98 -25.55
N LEU A 631 0.54 -18.94 -24.76
CA LEU A 631 1.08 -18.66 -23.44
C LEU A 631 2.42 -17.91 -23.57
N PRO A 632 2.69 -16.91 -22.73
CA PRO A 632 3.97 -16.22 -22.73
C PRO A 632 5.09 -17.24 -22.49
N LYS A 633 6.16 -17.12 -23.26
CA LYS A 633 7.35 -17.96 -23.09
C LYS A 633 8.17 -17.37 -21.96
N GLN A 634 8.79 -18.25 -21.15
CA GLN A 634 9.82 -17.78 -20.22
C GLN A 634 10.91 -17.06 -21.03
N GLU A 635 11.17 -15.80 -20.69
CA GLU A 635 12.34 -15.11 -21.19
C GLU A 635 13.57 -15.91 -20.73
N LYS A 636 14.33 -16.46 -21.67
CA LYS A 636 15.61 -17.04 -21.32
C LYS A 636 16.44 -15.93 -20.69
N LYS A 637 16.90 -16.11 -19.43
CA LYS A 637 17.96 -15.27 -18.91
C LYS A 637 19.09 -15.30 -19.95
N ILE A 638 19.35 -14.17 -20.58
CA ILE A 638 20.57 -13.99 -21.34
C ILE A 638 21.64 -14.02 -20.26
N ASP A 639 22.45 -15.07 -20.25
CA ASP A 639 23.64 -15.15 -19.39
C ASP A 639 24.54 -13.97 -19.79
N THR A 640 24.42 -12.88 -19.05
CA THR A 640 25.27 -11.72 -19.21
C THR A 640 26.73 -12.04 -18.87
N GLU A 641 27.02 -13.17 -18.22
CA GLU A 641 28.38 -13.67 -18.05
C GLU A 641 29.08 -14.03 -19.37
N VAL A 642 28.35 -14.20 -20.46
CA VAL A 642 28.96 -14.51 -21.77
C VAL A 642 29.36 -13.25 -22.55
N MET A 643 28.90 -12.06 -22.16
CA MET A 643 29.20 -10.80 -22.85
C MET A 643 30.36 -9.99 -22.26
N PHE A 644 30.83 -10.32 -21.07
CA PHE A 644 32.06 -9.73 -20.52
C PHE A 644 33.15 -10.80 -20.55
N ARG A 645 33.76 -11.04 -21.70
CA ARG A 645 35.16 -11.39 -21.70
C ARG A 645 35.87 -10.13 -21.19
N GLU A 646 36.43 -10.19 -20.01
CA GLU A 646 37.52 -9.35 -19.59
C GLU A 646 38.67 -9.54 -20.62
N GLU A 647 38.60 -8.83 -21.73
CA GLU A 647 39.84 -8.39 -22.35
C GLU A 647 40.34 -7.31 -21.42
N ASP A 648 41.53 -7.53 -20.83
CA ASP A 648 42.25 -6.54 -20.01
C ASP A 648 42.36 -5.23 -20.80
N VAL A 649 41.43 -4.34 -20.62
CA VAL A 649 41.49 -2.98 -21.13
C VAL A 649 41.88 -2.10 -19.97
N ASP A 650 43.15 -1.77 -19.90
CA ASP A 650 43.77 -0.96 -18.87
C ASP A 650 43.44 0.51 -19.12
N TYR A 651 42.24 0.99 -18.70
CA TYR A 651 41.89 2.41 -18.76
C TYR A 651 42.53 3.15 -17.60
N GLN A 652 43.22 4.26 -17.91
CA GLN A 652 43.76 5.17 -16.90
C GLN A 652 42.87 6.43 -16.79
N VAL A 653 42.90 7.07 -15.61
CA VAL A 653 42.19 8.35 -15.41
C VAL A 653 42.70 9.40 -16.38
N GLY A 654 41.84 9.82 -17.31
CA GLY A 654 42.16 10.77 -18.39
C GLY A 654 42.07 10.17 -19.81
N ASP A 655 41.79 8.87 -19.95
CA ASP A 655 41.61 8.25 -21.25
C ASP A 655 40.24 8.58 -21.85
N TYR A 656 40.24 8.87 -23.15
CA TYR A 656 39.00 9.05 -23.91
C TYR A 656 38.45 7.68 -24.36
N VAL A 657 37.24 7.37 -23.95
CA VAL A 657 36.55 6.15 -24.39
C VAL A 657 35.44 6.50 -25.37
N TYR A 658 35.26 5.65 -26.38
CA TYR A 658 34.19 5.76 -27.35
C TYR A 658 33.16 4.65 -27.13
N HIS A 659 31.91 5.06 -27.00
CA HIS A 659 30.78 4.13 -26.92
C HIS A 659 29.89 4.31 -28.15
N GLU A 660 29.56 3.24 -28.86
CA GLU A 660 28.78 3.28 -30.13
C GLU A 660 27.44 4.03 -30.01
N THR A 661 26.81 4.00 -28.84
CA THR A 661 25.51 4.66 -28.62
C THR A 661 25.63 6.06 -28.00
N PHE A 662 26.67 6.33 -27.19
CA PHE A 662 26.81 7.56 -26.43
C PHE A 662 27.96 8.48 -26.92
N GLY A 663 28.77 8.03 -27.88
CA GLY A 663 29.92 8.79 -28.38
C GLY A 663 31.12 8.77 -27.44
N THR A 664 32.03 9.72 -27.62
CA THR A 664 33.25 9.89 -26.78
C THR A 664 32.94 10.62 -25.50
N GLY A 665 33.34 10.04 -24.35
CA GLY A 665 33.23 10.60 -23.02
C GLY A 665 34.57 10.68 -22.31
#